data_8dcd408a3bc0b409a5345fa808482f83
#
_entry.id   8dcd408a3bc0b409a5345fa808482f83
#
_cell.length_a   1.000
_cell.length_b   1.000
_cell.length_c   1.000
_cell.angle_alpha   90.00
_cell.angle_beta   90.00
_cell.angle_gamma   90.00
#
_symmetry.space_group_name_H-M   'P 1'
#
loop_
_entity.id
_entity.type
_entity.pdbx_description
1 polymer ?
#
loop_
_entity_poly.entity_id
_entity_poly.type
_entity_poly.pdbx_seq_one_letter_code
_entity_poly.pdbx_strand_id
1 'polypeptide(L)'
;MDLYNRLRVLSVLAGFALTTGVAVARDTAAQQWSFDRSMFESSVDPCSDFYQHVCGAWTNPANIPADLPFASWARYFATKANDDDLKKLLLGTTGIDDPEVFRLRTFIAACMTQNAATDRAARKTAQFWLARVDGIKTHPQFMAVLRELHAHGVNAFFRYSGEPDINEQSRYRGGILQGSLGLRRSVYADKSAGADAKRSKYREHVTRMFELAGVTPATAGHDAAAVLQLETTLAAVSLSFFDQFDAKISEHSVRPQDLPALAPGIDWARYLKMVGQPPERALNVSSIDYLRTVDTLIANTPVEDLRAYLRWRFLDTFGTALPAPWAEEQQRFAAGSLKPTARFEFCRLETLKNLGVELSRQFSQRFIGSEVRSQATAIAARVQEEVVNSTGSFAWLSPPARAMTEQRVKLLDLKVAYPDRWPDSGDFPLSKTDFLANVLQSQGYEQHREWARAHQERRRDSWETTVYPNEAAGMAAARLVIPNGFPDQTTNSIVLTAASLQPPLYDAAAPVEVRYGTFGFLVGHELGHILENHDYDAYGQPRESWSAADSTAHDEQTACIIAQANQYVAGEGAHLDGTKTAGENFGDLSGIYYAYTAMARDLGTHLTDTGADGYTPAQRFFIAYAQQWCTAERPDFARENLRDDGHAPARFRTNAPLSNMPAFAHAFSCANTAPMVRPASTRCSYWGLAFP
;
A
#
# COMPACT_ATOMS: atom_id res chain seq x y z
N MET A 1 -3.65 -9.69 4.98
CA MET A 1 -4.11 -9.03 6.24
C MET A 1 -3.56 -7.63 6.40
N ASP A 2 -2.33 -7.34 6.02
CA ASP A 2 -1.75 -6.00 6.15
C ASP A 2 -2.42 -4.95 5.25
N LEU A 3 -2.72 -5.29 4.01
CA LEU A 3 -3.44 -4.41 3.10
C LEU A 3 -4.93 -4.26 3.49
N TYR A 4 -5.55 -5.29 4.06
CA TYR A 4 -6.92 -5.23 4.56
C TYR A 4 -7.03 -4.28 5.77
N ASN A 5 -6.04 -4.27 6.64
CA ASN A 5 -5.95 -3.30 7.73
C ASN A 5 -5.52 -1.91 7.23
N ARG A 6 -4.64 -1.83 6.21
CA ARG A 6 -4.30 -0.55 5.55
C ARG A 6 -5.45 -0.01 4.69
N LEU A 7 -6.23 -0.88 4.04
CA LEU A 7 -7.45 -0.50 3.33
C LEU A 7 -8.60 -0.09 4.26
N ARG A 8 -8.67 -0.63 5.48
CA ARG A 8 -9.61 -0.17 6.52
C ARG A 8 -9.40 1.28 6.94
N VAL A 9 -8.18 1.77 6.82
CA VAL A 9 -7.82 3.15 7.08
C VAL A 9 -8.45 4.10 6.05
N LEU A 10 -8.95 3.58 4.93
CA LEU A 10 -9.44 4.36 3.80
C LEU A 10 -10.97 4.43 3.69
N SER A 11 -11.74 3.77 4.58
CA SER A 11 -13.19 3.66 4.43
C SER A 11 -13.94 4.20 5.64
N VAL A 12 -14.57 5.34 5.47
CA VAL A 12 -15.49 5.93 6.47
C VAL A 12 -16.85 6.18 5.85
N LEU A 13 -17.90 5.71 6.49
CA LEU A 13 -19.24 6.23 6.29
C LEU A 13 -20.06 6.34 7.58
N ALA A 14 -20.76 7.46 7.62
CA ALA A 14 -21.63 7.89 8.69
C ALA A 14 -22.93 7.10 8.74
N GLY A 15 -23.24 6.51 9.90
CA GLY A 15 -24.61 6.19 10.30
C GLY A 15 -25.26 7.45 10.87
N PHE A 16 -26.44 7.82 10.36
CA PHE A 16 -27.22 8.94 10.86
C PHE A 16 -27.68 8.65 12.30
N ALA A 17 -27.18 9.42 13.25
CA ALA A 17 -27.86 9.72 14.50
C ALA A 17 -27.91 11.23 14.64
N LEU A 18 -29.13 11.77 14.69
CA LEU A 18 -29.42 13.16 14.93
C LEU A 18 -28.88 13.59 16.31
N THR A 19 -27.72 14.24 16.28
CA THR A 19 -27.31 15.15 17.34
C THR A 19 -26.81 16.41 16.66
N THR A 20 -27.23 17.54 17.15
CA THR A 20 -26.95 18.89 16.68
C THR A 20 -25.46 19.08 16.39
N GLY A 21 -25.08 18.79 15.15
CA GLY A 21 -23.73 18.99 14.64
C GLY A 21 -23.67 20.33 13.91
N VAL A 22 -22.62 21.05 14.11
CA VAL A 22 -22.26 22.21 13.33
C VAL A 22 -22.25 21.79 11.86
N ALA A 23 -23.30 22.14 11.14
CA ALA A 23 -23.35 22.06 9.68
C ALA A 23 -22.33 23.08 9.17
N VAL A 24 -21.17 22.62 8.71
CA VAL A 24 -20.34 23.43 7.81
C VAL A 24 -21.15 23.55 6.53
N ALA A 25 -21.92 24.61 6.42
CA ALA A 25 -22.56 25.01 5.19
C ALA A 25 -21.47 25.24 4.15
N ARG A 26 -21.44 24.41 3.10
CA ARG A 26 -20.71 24.75 1.88
C ARG A 26 -21.43 25.95 1.29
N ASP A 27 -20.86 27.11 1.53
CA ASP A 27 -21.28 28.35 0.86
C ASP A 27 -20.93 28.20 -0.62
N THR A 28 -21.94 28.20 -1.50
CA THR A 28 -21.82 28.04 -2.96
C THR A 28 -21.42 29.31 -3.69
N ALA A 29 -20.85 30.29 -2.99
CA ALA A 29 -20.13 31.38 -3.61
C ALA A 29 -18.71 30.95 -3.92
N ALA A 30 -18.21 31.18 -5.13
CA ALA A 30 -16.88 30.83 -5.63
C ALA A 30 -15.83 30.87 -4.51
N GLN A 31 -15.67 29.76 -3.84
CA GLN A 31 -14.70 29.62 -2.77
C GLN A 31 -13.34 29.56 -3.46
N GLN A 32 -12.64 30.70 -3.43
CA GLN A 32 -11.21 30.69 -3.74
C GLN A 32 -10.56 29.69 -2.80
N TRP A 33 -10.22 28.51 -3.33
CA TRP A 33 -9.63 27.43 -2.57
C TRP A 33 -8.31 27.93 -1.99
N SER A 34 -8.32 28.12 -0.69
CA SER A 34 -7.11 28.30 0.08
C SER A 34 -7.07 27.25 1.12
N PHE A 35 -6.32 26.74 1.81
CA PHE A 35 -6.29 25.78 2.91
C PHE A 35 -7.43 25.98 3.91
N ASP A 36 -7.73 24.94 4.70
CA ASP A 36 -8.78 24.97 5.71
C ASP A 36 -8.30 25.62 7.02
N ARG A 37 -8.67 26.90 7.20
CA ARG A 37 -8.32 27.67 8.41
C ARG A 37 -9.00 27.18 9.68
N SER A 38 -10.07 26.40 9.59
CA SER A 38 -10.75 25.87 10.77
C SER A 38 -9.91 24.86 11.55
N MET A 39 -8.85 24.33 10.92
CA MET A 39 -7.90 23.43 11.56
C MET A 39 -6.81 24.13 12.38
N PHE A 40 -6.68 25.45 12.25
CA PHE A 40 -5.61 26.20 12.90
C PHE A 40 -5.82 26.34 14.40
N GLU A 41 -4.76 26.18 15.15
CA GLU A 41 -4.66 26.56 16.54
C GLU A 41 -3.89 27.87 16.64
N SER A 42 -4.60 28.99 16.51
CA SER A 42 -4.02 30.33 16.42
C SER A 42 -3.28 30.79 17.69
N SER A 43 -3.45 30.08 18.83
CA SER A 43 -2.72 30.32 20.07
C SER A 43 -1.28 29.81 20.02
N VAL A 44 -0.96 28.92 19.09
CA VAL A 44 0.39 28.37 18.90
C VAL A 44 1.15 29.20 17.86
N ASP A 45 2.33 29.68 18.23
CA ASP A 45 3.21 30.41 17.31
C ASP A 45 3.75 29.44 16.22
N PRO A 46 3.59 29.76 14.91
CA PRO A 46 4.09 28.96 13.80
C PRO A 46 5.60 28.70 13.87
N CYS A 47 6.36 29.62 14.48
CA CYS A 47 7.79 29.48 14.67
C CYS A 47 8.19 28.57 15.85
N SER A 48 7.23 28.22 16.71
CA SER A 48 7.44 27.30 17.82
C SER A 48 7.07 25.86 17.46
N ASP A 49 5.91 25.67 16.80
CA ASP A 49 5.40 24.36 16.37
C ASP A 49 4.43 24.53 15.21
N PHE A 50 4.93 24.38 14.00
CA PHE A 50 4.14 24.64 12.82
C PHE A 50 3.03 23.60 12.61
N TYR A 51 3.31 22.33 12.91
CA TYR A 51 2.29 21.28 12.84
C TYR A 51 1.11 21.57 13.77
N GLN A 52 1.40 21.90 15.04
CA GLN A 52 0.32 22.23 15.98
C GLN A 52 -0.42 23.50 15.57
N HIS A 53 0.29 24.53 15.07
CA HIS A 53 -0.33 25.76 14.57
C HIS A 53 -1.36 25.46 13.46
N VAL A 54 -1.00 24.62 12.48
CA VAL A 54 -1.81 24.36 11.28
C VAL A 54 -2.84 23.25 11.51
N CYS A 55 -2.55 22.27 12.36
CA CYS A 55 -3.34 21.04 12.52
C CYS A 55 -4.06 20.93 13.88
N GLY A 56 -3.87 21.86 14.81
CA GLY A 56 -4.24 21.70 16.22
C GLY A 56 -5.70 21.32 16.45
N ALA A 57 -6.64 21.89 15.72
CA ALA A 57 -8.05 21.55 15.83
C ALA A 57 -8.39 20.14 15.30
N TRP A 58 -7.59 19.58 14.37
CA TRP A 58 -7.82 18.24 13.82
C TRP A 58 -7.20 17.12 14.68
N THR A 59 -6.12 17.37 15.38
CA THR A 59 -5.37 16.34 16.13
C THR A 59 -6.14 15.73 17.31
N ASN A 60 -7.32 16.26 17.63
CA ASN A 60 -8.18 15.73 18.71
C ASN A 60 -8.66 14.30 18.34
N PRO A 61 -8.46 13.29 19.22
CA PRO A 61 -8.96 11.93 19.00
C PRO A 61 -10.47 11.82 18.75
N ALA A 62 -11.27 12.83 19.16
CA ALA A 62 -12.71 12.90 18.85
C ALA A 62 -13.00 13.01 17.34
N ASN A 63 -12.03 13.46 16.53
CA ASN A 63 -12.14 13.52 15.08
C ASN A 63 -11.95 12.16 14.40
N ILE A 64 -11.54 11.13 15.14
CA ILE A 64 -11.32 9.79 14.60
C ILE A 64 -12.66 9.05 14.53
N PRO A 65 -13.12 8.63 13.34
CA PRO A 65 -14.28 7.77 13.21
C PRO A 65 -14.17 6.49 14.04
N ALA A 66 -15.32 5.98 14.51
CA ALA A 66 -15.35 4.86 15.47
C ALA A 66 -14.77 3.55 14.92
N ASP A 67 -14.77 3.40 13.60
CA ASP A 67 -14.26 2.24 12.85
C ASP A 67 -12.81 2.39 12.38
N LEU A 68 -12.15 3.54 12.69
CA LEU A 68 -10.77 3.79 12.30
C LEU A 68 -9.82 3.85 13.49
N PRO A 69 -8.55 3.42 13.33
CA PRO A 69 -7.50 3.59 14.33
C PRO A 69 -6.87 4.98 14.30
N PHE A 70 -6.96 5.69 13.17
CA PHE A 70 -6.50 7.07 12.97
C PHE A 70 -7.27 7.75 11.84
N ALA A 71 -7.14 9.08 11.73
CA ALA A 71 -7.69 9.87 10.62
C ALA A 71 -6.69 10.96 10.21
N SER A 72 -6.07 10.80 9.03
CA SER A 72 -5.32 11.86 8.36
C SER A 72 -6.30 12.73 7.58
N TRP A 73 -6.35 14.03 7.84
CA TRP A 73 -7.34 14.95 7.24
C TRP A 73 -7.38 14.86 5.72
N ALA A 74 -6.26 15.07 5.06
CA ALA A 74 -6.24 15.12 3.61
C ALA A 74 -6.61 13.76 2.97
N ARG A 75 -6.02 12.66 3.47
CA ARG A 75 -6.35 11.32 2.99
C ARG A 75 -7.80 10.94 3.30
N TYR A 76 -8.30 11.32 4.48
CA TYR A 76 -9.66 11.04 4.87
C TYR A 76 -10.66 11.68 3.92
N PHE A 77 -10.52 12.97 3.64
CA PHE A 77 -11.47 13.69 2.76
C PHE A 77 -11.28 13.30 1.29
N ALA A 78 -10.05 13.09 0.80
CA ALA A 78 -9.84 12.57 -0.55
C ALA A 78 -10.44 11.16 -0.71
N THR A 79 -10.26 10.28 0.28
CA THR A 79 -10.90 8.96 0.27
C THR A 79 -12.42 9.08 0.28
N LYS A 80 -12.97 9.97 1.10
CA LYS A 80 -14.41 10.20 1.14
C LYS A 80 -14.95 10.71 -0.20
N ALA A 81 -14.26 11.65 -0.85
CA ALA A 81 -14.64 12.11 -2.19
C ALA A 81 -14.61 10.97 -3.21
N ASN A 82 -13.55 10.17 -3.18
CA ASN A 82 -13.45 8.97 -4.02
C ASN A 82 -14.56 7.95 -3.71
N ASP A 83 -14.89 7.74 -2.45
CA ASP A 83 -15.97 6.83 -2.02
C ASP A 83 -17.34 7.32 -2.47
N ASP A 84 -17.61 8.62 -2.42
CA ASP A 84 -18.84 9.23 -2.93
C ASP A 84 -18.97 9.04 -4.45
N ASP A 85 -17.87 9.17 -5.19
CA ASP A 85 -17.83 8.95 -6.64
C ASP A 85 -17.96 7.46 -6.99
N LEU A 86 -17.27 6.58 -6.25
CA LEU A 86 -17.45 5.14 -6.38
C LEU A 86 -18.88 4.70 -6.04
N LYS A 87 -19.52 5.33 -5.06
CA LYS A 87 -20.91 5.07 -4.73
C LYS A 87 -21.85 5.46 -5.86
N LYS A 88 -21.63 6.62 -6.49
CA LYS A 88 -22.38 7.03 -7.70
C LYS A 88 -22.19 6.02 -8.83
N LEU A 89 -20.96 5.56 -9.05
CA LEU A 89 -20.64 4.56 -10.07
C LEU A 89 -21.33 3.22 -9.79
N LEU A 90 -21.20 2.70 -8.58
CA LEU A 90 -21.60 1.35 -8.20
C LEU A 90 -23.12 1.22 -7.94
N LEU A 91 -23.77 2.26 -7.40
CA LEU A 91 -25.19 2.23 -7.01
C LEU A 91 -26.06 3.17 -7.85
N GLY A 92 -25.49 4.03 -8.69
CA GLY A 92 -26.23 4.97 -9.53
C GLY A 92 -26.97 4.29 -10.68
N THR A 93 -27.80 5.05 -11.37
CA THR A 93 -28.61 4.58 -12.52
C THR A 93 -28.05 4.97 -13.88
N THR A 94 -27.01 5.81 -13.92
CA THR A 94 -26.37 6.27 -15.17
C THR A 94 -25.33 5.27 -15.67
N GLY A 95 -25.15 5.16 -17.00
CA GLY A 95 -24.14 4.27 -17.61
C GLY A 95 -24.50 2.79 -17.56
N ILE A 96 -25.79 2.46 -17.49
CA ILE A 96 -26.28 1.07 -17.42
C ILE A 96 -26.03 0.29 -18.72
N ASP A 97 -25.84 0.99 -19.83
CA ASP A 97 -25.52 0.41 -21.15
C ASP A 97 -24.03 0.06 -21.32
N ASP A 98 -23.19 0.50 -20.36
CA ASP A 98 -21.76 0.14 -20.33
C ASP A 98 -21.60 -1.25 -19.72
N PRO A 99 -21.08 -2.23 -20.47
CA PRO A 99 -20.94 -3.62 -19.99
C PRO A 99 -20.09 -3.74 -18.70
N GLU A 100 -19.04 -2.93 -18.56
CA GLU A 100 -18.21 -2.95 -17.35
C GLU A 100 -18.95 -2.39 -16.13
N VAL A 101 -19.68 -1.30 -16.30
CA VAL A 101 -20.53 -0.75 -15.22
C VAL A 101 -21.59 -1.76 -14.82
N PHE A 102 -22.18 -2.46 -15.79
CA PHE A 102 -23.14 -3.54 -15.49
C PHE A 102 -22.51 -4.69 -14.70
N ARG A 103 -21.28 -5.11 -15.04
CA ARG A 103 -20.53 -6.15 -14.32
C ARG A 103 -20.21 -5.69 -12.88
N LEU A 104 -19.69 -4.48 -12.71
CA LEU A 104 -19.40 -3.88 -11.39
C LEU A 104 -20.64 -3.85 -10.50
N ARG A 105 -21.78 -3.42 -11.07
CA ARG A 105 -23.06 -3.36 -10.34
C ARG A 105 -23.63 -4.75 -10.04
N THR A 106 -23.44 -5.72 -10.91
CA THR A 106 -23.84 -7.10 -10.64
C THR A 106 -23.04 -7.68 -9.48
N PHE A 107 -21.74 -7.45 -9.44
CA PHE A 107 -20.86 -7.93 -8.37
C PHE A 107 -21.22 -7.30 -7.02
N ILE A 108 -21.32 -5.96 -6.97
CA ILE A 108 -21.64 -5.29 -5.70
C ILE A 108 -23.05 -5.60 -5.22
N ALA A 109 -24.04 -5.74 -6.12
CA ALA A 109 -25.40 -6.11 -5.77
C ALA A 109 -25.46 -7.51 -5.16
N ALA A 110 -24.69 -8.48 -5.69
CA ALA A 110 -24.57 -9.82 -5.11
C ALA A 110 -23.98 -9.78 -3.69
N CYS A 111 -22.99 -8.91 -3.48
CA CYS A 111 -22.42 -8.69 -2.16
C CYS A 111 -23.41 -8.01 -1.20
N MET A 112 -24.07 -6.94 -1.63
CA MET A 112 -25.01 -6.16 -0.81
C MET A 112 -26.26 -6.95 -0.40
N THR A 113 -26.69 -7.90 -1.24
CA THR A 113 -27.91 -8.67 -1.01
C THR A 113 -27.65 -9.80 -0.02
N GLN A 114 -28.23 -9.70 1.16
CA GLN A 114 -28.19 -10.72 2.19
C GLN A 114 -29.62 -11.23 2.46
N ASN A 115 -29.91 -12.45 2.00
CA ASN A 115 -31.17 -13.12 2.24
C ASN A 115 -31.01 -14.66 2.18
N ALA A 116 -32.06 -15.40 2.52
CA ALA A 116 -32.02 -16.86 2.55
C ALA A 116 -31.63 -17.53 1.21
N ALA A 117 -31.86 -16.88 0.07
CA ALA A 117 -31.51 -17.43 -1.24
C ALA A 117 -30.01 -17.27 -1.51
N THR A 118 -29.44 -16.06 -1.25
CA THR A 118 -27.99 -15.78 -1.40
C THR A 118 -27.19 -16.60 -0.40
N ASP A 119 -27.67 -16.76 0.84
CA ASP A 119 -27.02 -17.58 1.86
C ASP A 119 -26.98 -19.08 1.45
N ARG A 120 -28.08 -19.61 0.89
CA ARG A 120 -28.11 -21.00 0.37
C ARG A 120 -27.15 -21.19 -0.81
N ALA A 121 -27.07 -20.22 -1.73
CA ALA A 121 -26.15 -20.28 -2.87
C ALA A 121 -24.70 -20.33 -2.39
N ALA A 122 -24.29 -19.38 -1.55
CA ALA A 122 -22.94 -19.34 -0.98
C ALA A 122 -22.61 -20.60 -0.16
N ARG A 123 -23.57 -21.15 0.63
CA ARG A 123 -23.38 -22.43 1.35
C ARG A 123 -23.11 -23.58 0.39
N LYS A 124 -23.84 -23.69 -0.68
CA LYS A 124 -23.65 -24.78 -1.68
C LYS A 124 -22.23 -24.70 -2.26
N THR A 125 -21.79 -23.51 -2.63
CA THR A 125 -20.43 -23.27 -3.17
C THR A 125 -19.36 -23.55 -2.11
N ALA A 126 -19.53 -23.09 -0.87
CA ALA A 126 -18.61 -23.37 0.23
C ALA A 126 -18.51 -24.87 0.54
N GLN A 127 -19.67 -25.58 0.60
CA GLN A 127 -19.71 -27.02 0.85
C GLN A 127 -19.01 -27.83 -0.23
N PHE A 128 -19.12 -27.43 -1.50
CA PHE A 128 -18.37 -28.06 -2.58
C PHE A 128 -16.86 -28.06 -2.32
N TRP A 129 -16.31 -26.92 -1.96
CA TRP A 129 -14.86 -26.79 -1.69
C TRP A 129 -14.44 -27.46 -0.39
N LEU A 130 -15.23 -27.31 0.68
CA LEU A 130 -14.95 -27.97 1.95
C LEU A 130 -14.97 -29.50 1.81
N ALA A 131 -15.92 -30.05 1.07
CA ALA A 131 -15.99 -31.50 0.80
C ALA A 131 -14.76 -32.03 0.03
N ARG A 132 -14.19 -31.22 -0.89
CA ARG A 132 -12.93 -31.58 -1.56
C ARG A 132 -11.76 -31.63 -0.60
N VAL A 133 -11.66 -30.67 0.31
CA VAL A 133 -10.64 -30.65 1.36
C VAL A 133 -10.86 -31.82 2.33
N ASP A 134 -12.09 -32.06 2.78
CA ASP A 134 -12.43 -33.11 3.73
C ASP A 134 -12.21 -34.53 3.16
N GLY A 135 -12.26 -34.65 1.83
CA GLY A 135 -11.95 -35.89 1.11
C GLY A 135 -10.48 -36.30 1.09
N ILE A 136 -9.56 -35.43 1.56
CA ILE A 136 -8.12 -35.71 1.59
C ILE A 136 -7.81 -36.81 2.62
N LYS A 137 -7.23 -37.92 2.15
CA LYS A 137 -6.79 -39.06 2.98
C LYS A 137 -5.33 -39.43 2.77
N THR A 138 -4.70 -38.90 1.73
CA THR A 138 -3.33 -39.21 1.36
C THR A 138 -2.58 -37.96 0.86
N HIS A 139 -1.26 -37.95 0.93
CA HIS A 139 -0.42 -36.88 0.41
C HIS A 139 -0.66 -36.58 -1.08
N PRO A 140 -0.82 -37.57 -2.00
CA PRO A 140 -1.17 -37.26 -3.39
C PRO A 140 -2.51 -36.52 -3.54
N GLN A 141 -3.52 -36.85 -2.73
CA GLN A 141 -4.79 -36.14 -2.71
C GLN A 141 -4.62 -34.72 -2.14
N PHE A 142 -3.83 -34.57 -1.08
CA PHE A 142 -3.48 -33.25 -0.55
C PHE A 142 -2.83 -32.37 -1.62
N MET A 143 -1.81 -32.88 -2.34
CA MET A 143 -1.15 -32.14 -3.41
C MET A 143 -2.11 -31.81 -4.58
N ALA A 144 -3.09 -32.66 -4.87
CA ALA A 144 -4.10 -32.34 -5.88
C ALA A 144 -5.00 -31.18 -5.47
N VAL A 145 -5.51 -31.21 -4.24
CA VAL A 145 -6.39 -30.14 -3.71
C VAL A 145 -5.60 -28.83 -3.51
N LEU A 146 -4.33 -28.91 -3.06
CA LEU A 146 -3.45 -27.74 -2.95
C LEU A 146 -3.33 -27.01 -4.31
N ARG A 147 -3.09 -27.74 -5.40
CA ARG A 147 -3.03 -27.17 -6.76
C ARG A 147 -4.34 -26.52 -7.17
N GLU A 148 -5.47 -27.16 -6.88
CA GLU A 148 -6.80 -26.57 -7.18
C GLU A 148 -7.03 -25.28 -6.41
N LEU A 149 -6.65 -25.23 -5.13
CA LEU A 149 -6.78 -24.05 -4.31
C LEU A 149 -5.84 -22.91 -4.78
N HIS A 150 -4.60 -23.25 -5.19
CA HIS A 150 -3.68 -22.28 -5.79
C HIS A 150 -4.27 -21.65 -7.06
N ALA A 151 -4.95 -22.44 -7.91
CA ALA A 151 -5.61 -21.92 -9.11
C ALA A 151 -6.76 -20.93 -8.82
N HIS A 152 -7.18 -20.82 -7.56
CA HIS A 152 -8.20 -19.86 -7.10
C HIS A 152 -7.61 -18.82 -6.11
N GLY A 153 -6.29 -18.64 -6.11
CA GLY A 153 -5.63 -17.60 -5.30
C GLY A 153 -5.44 -17.94 -3.81
N VAL A 154 -5.65 -19.20 -3.40
CA VAL A 154 -5.37 -19.63 -2.03
C VAL A 154 -3.89 -19.95 -1.89
N ASN A 155 -3.10 -19.02 -1.39
CA ASN A 155 -1.64 -19.11 -1.27
C ASN A 155 -1.19 -19.93 -0.03
N ALA A 156 -1.59 -21.22 0.03
CA ALA A 156 -1.21 -22.11 1.09
C ALA A 156 0.23 -22.65 0.86
N PHE A 157 1.06 -22.65 1.87
CA PHE A 157 2.46 -23.05 1.88
C PHE A 157 3.37 -22.20 0.99
N PHE A 158 3.09 -22.08 -0.29
CA PHE A 158 3.83 -21.27 -1.27
C PHE A 158 2.88 -20.74 -2.34
N ARG A 159 3.39 -19.87 -3.21
CA ARG A 159 2.68 -19.40 -4.39
C ARG A 159 3.61 -19.33 -5.59
N TYR A 160 3.06 -19.38 -6.79
CA TYR A 160 3.77 -19.07 -8.02
C TYR A 160 3.28 -17.75 -8.57
N SER A 161 4.20 -16.91 -9.03
CA SER A 161 3.94 -15.57 -9.54
C SER A 161 4.83 -15.25 -10.74
N GLY A 162 4.41 -14.31 -11.57
CA GLY A 162 5.27 -13.70 -12.59
C GLY A 162 6.04 -12.53 -11.99
N GLU A 163 7.35 -12.66 -11.87
CA GLU A 163 8.25 -11.63 -11.35
C GLU A 163 9.10 -11.01 -12.46
N PRO A 164 9.52 -9.73 -12.33
CA PRO A 164 10.54 -9.19 -13.22
C PRO A 164 11.79 -10.08 -13.26
N ASP A 165 12.30 -10.38 -14.43
CA ASP A 165 13.54 -11.13 -14.53
C ASP A 165 14.74 -10.20 -14.29
N ILE A 166 15.50 -10.43 -13.22
CA ILE A 166 16.65 -9.58 -12.87
C ILE A 166 17.78 -9.65 -13.91
N ASN A 167 17.85 -10.74 -14.70
CA ASN A 167 18.86 -10.91 -15.73
C ASN A 167 18.40 -10.40 -17.10
N GLU A 168 17.06 -10.30 -17.31
CA GLU A 168 16.47 -9.81 -18.57
C GLU A 168 15.22 -8.97 -18.26
N GLN A 169 15.41 -7.72 -17.90
CA GLN A 169 14.35 -6.80 -17.41
C GLN A 169 13.24 -6.50 -18.43
N SER A 170 13.44 -6.82 -19.69
CA SER A 170 12.39 -6.76 -20.72
C SER A 170 11.35 -7.87 -20.58
N ARG A 171 11.50 -8.78 -19.61
CA ARG A 171 10.65 -9.97 -19.47
C ARG A 171 10.27 -10.20 -18.02
N TYR A 172 9.20 -10.98 -17.85
CA TYR A 172 8.89 -11.64 -16.60
C TYR A 172 9.41 -13.07 -16.62
N ARG A 173 9.69 -13.60 -15.43
CA ARG A 173 10.00 -15.01 -15.18
C ARG A 173 9.10 -15.57 -14.09
N GLY A 174 9.00 -16.88 -13.99
CA GLY A 174 8.33 -17.53 -12.87
C GLY A 174 9.06 -17.36 -11.56
N GLY A 175 8.32 -17.20 -10.47
CA GLY A 175 8.85 -17.19 -9.11
C GLY A 175 8.06 -18.11 -8.18
N ILE A 176 8.76 -18.87 -7.34
CA ILE A 176 8.19 -19.58 -6.20
C ILE A 176 8.44 -18.76 -4.96
N LEU A 177 7.38 -18.24 -4.39
CA LEU A 177 7.38 -17.31 -3.28
C LEU A 177 6.76 -17.95 -2.04
N GLN A 178 7.02 -17.37 -0.88
CA GLN A 178 6.39 -17.81 0.36
C GLN A 178 4.87 -17.64 0.33
N GLY A 179 4.17 -18.54 1.01
CA GLY A 179 2.71 -18.50 1.18
C GLY A 179 2.25 -17.48 2.20
N SER A 180 0.94 -17.34 2.31
CA SER A 180 0.32 -16.40 3.26
C SER A 180 0.26 -16.98 4.67
N LEU A 181 0.43 -16.12 5.67
CA LEU A 181 0.23 -16.41 7.09
C LEU A 181 -1.06 -15.75 7.59
N GLY A 182 -1.66 -16.28 8.64
CA GLY A 182 -2.88 -15.71 9.23
C GLY A 182 -2.62 -14.47 10.10
N LEU A 183 -1.42 -14.36 10.69
CA LEU A 183 -0.96 -13.20 11.46
C LEU A 183 0.28 -12.59 10.81
N ARG A 184 0.67 -11.40 11.26
CA ARG A 184 1.99 -10.84 10.90
C ARG A 184 3.11 -11.76 11.37
N ARG A 185 4.14 -11.94 10.54
CA ARG A 185 5.30 -12.79 10.84
C ARG A 185 5.88 -12.54 12.24
N SER A 186 6.06 -11.28 12.62
CA SER A 186 6.62 -10.89 13.92
C SER A 186 5.81 -11.40 15.11
N VAL A 187 4.49 -11.53 14.99
CA VAL A 187 3.61 -12.01 16.06
C VAL A 187 3.88 -13.46 16.44
N TYR A 188 4.35 -14.29 15.51
CA TYR A 188 4.65 -15.71 15.79
C TYR A 188 5.89 -15.90 16.66
N ALA A 189 6.92 -15.05 16.48
CA ALA A 189 8.20 -15.14 17.19
C ALA A 189 8.24 -14.30 18.48
N ASP A 190 7.42 -13.25 18.58
CA ASP A 190 7.38 -12.36 19.73
C ASP A 190 6.82 -13.08 20.96
N LYS A 191 7.57 -13.04 22.06
CA LYS A 191 7.25 -13.69 23.35
C LYS A 191 6.56 -12.74 24.34
N SER A 192 6.18 -11.53 23.90
CA SER A 192 5.46 -10.59 24.73
C SER A 192 4.03 -11.08 25.06
N ALA A 193 3.50 -10.69 26.21
CA ALA A 193 2.12 -10.99 26.58
C ALA A 193 1.09 -10.47 25.55
N GLY A 194 1.40 -9.35 24.87
CA GLY A 194 0.58 -8.82 23.79
C GLY A 194 0.54 -9.71 22.55
N ALA A 195 1.67 -10.30 22.17
CA ALA A 195 1.74 -11.25 21.06
C ALA A 195 1.07 -12.58 21.43
N ASP A 196 1.25 -13.06 22.68
CA ASP A 196 0.55 -14.25 23.18
C ASP A 196 -0.98 -14.07 23.14
N ALA A 197 -1.48 -12.92 23.55
CA ALA A 197 -2.90 -12.60 23.46
C ALA A 197 -3.40 -12.56 22.00
N LYS A 198 -2.60 -12.04 21.06
CA LYS A 198 -2.94 -12.04 19.61
C LYS A 198 -2.99 -13.48 19.06
N ARG A 199 -2.03 -14.34 19.41
CA ARG A 199 -2.05 -15.77 19.02
C ARG A 199 -3.24 -16.52 19.61
N SER A 200 -3.59 -16.25 20.88
CA SER A 200 -4.76 -16.85 21.52
C SER A 200 -6.06 -16.48 20.79
N LYS A 201 -6.27 -15.18 20.56
CA LYS A 201 -7.44 -14.69 19.81
C LYS A 201 -7.50 -15.24 18.38
N TYR A 202 -6.36 -15.40 17.72
CA TYR A 202 -6.28 -16.01 16.42
C TYR A 202 -6.69 -17.48 16.45
N ARG A 203 -6.20 -18.26 17.41
CA ARG A 203 -6.60 -19.66 17.59
C ARG A 203 -8.08 -19.80 17.89
N GLU A 204 -8.64 -18.93 18.72
CA GLU A 204 -10.09 -18.87 18.99
C GLU A 204 -10.89 -18.60 17.72
N HIS A 205 -10.43 -17.65 16.90
CA HIS A 205 -11.02 -17.34 15.60
C HIS A 205 -11.00 -18.54 14.66
N VAL A 206 -9.86 -19.20 14.47
CA VAL A 206 -9.72 -20.40 13.63
C VAL A 206 -10.66 -21.51 14.14
N THR A 207 -10.70 -21.74 15.45
CA THR A 207 -11.62 -22.71 16.08
C THR A 207 -13.06 -22.40 15.72
N ARG A 208 -13.48 -21.14 15.87
CA ARG A 208 -14.84 -20.70 15.57
C ARG A 208 -15.20 -20.88 14.10
N MET A 209 -14.28 -20.56 13.19
CA MET A 209 -14.48 -20.76 11.75
C MET A 209 -14.65 -22.25 11.38
N PHE A 210 -13.93 -23.15 12.06
CA PHE A 210 -14.08 -24.59 11.87
C PHE A 210 -15.41 -25.13 12.45
N GLU A 211 -15.84 -24.66 13.62
CA GLU A 211 -17.14 -25.00 14.18
C GLU A 211 -18.29 -24.60 13.23
N LEU A 212 -18.21 -23.39 12.66
CA LEU A 212 -19.17 -22.93 11.65
C LEU A 212 -19.15 -23.82 10.39
N ALA A 213 -18.02 -24.43 10.05
CA ALA A 213 -17.89 -25.41 8.98
C ALA A 213 -18.38 -26.82 9.35
N GLY A 214 -18.92 -27.00 10.58
CA GLY A 214 -19.48 -28.27 11.04
C GLY A 214 -18.46 -29.21 11.71
N VAL A 215 -17.25 -28.73 11.96
CA VAL A 215 -16.24 -29.50 12.74
C VAL A 215 -16.64 -29.50 14.21
N THR A 216 -16.54 -30.65 14.88
CA THR A 216 -16.86 -30.74 16.32
C THR A 216 -15.94 -29.84 17.15
N PRO A 217 -16.39 -29.28 18.29
CA PRO A 217 -15.55 -28.34 19.09
C PRO A 217 -14.20 -28.92 19.50
N ALA A 218 -14.15 -30.21 19.89
CA ALA A 218 -12.91 -30.87 20.26
C ALA A 218 -11.92 -30.97 19.09
N THR A 219 -12.40 -31.37 17.91
CA THR A 219 -11.59 -31.44 16.68
C THR A 219 -11.20 -30.02 16.20
N ALA A 220 -12.11 -29.06 16.27
CA ALA A 220 -11.85 -27.68 15.85
C ALA A 220 -10.73 -27.04 16.71
N GLY A 221 -10.71 -27.29 18.02
CA GLY A 221 -9.64 -26.81 18.89
C GLY A 221 -8.28 -27.47 18.62
N HIS A 222 -8.26 -28.77 18.29
CA HIS A 222 -7.06 -29.49 17.84
C HIS A 222 -6.57 -28.94 16.49
N ASP A 223 -7.44 -28.88 15.50
CA ASP A 223 -7.12 -28.41 14.13
C ASP A 223 -6.59 -26.95 14.16
N ALA A 224 -7.18 -26.08 14.99
CA ALA A 224 -6.70 -24.70 15.16
C ALA A 224 -5.30 -24.63 15.79
N ALA A 225 -4.98 -25.54 16.71
CA ALA A 225 -3.64 -25.64 17.28
C ALA A 225 -2.63 -26.10 16.23
N ALA A 226 -2.99 -27.11 15.41
CA ALA A 226 -2.15 -27.59 14.30
C ALA A 226 -1.89 -26.47 13.26
N VAL A 227 -2.91 -25.70 12.90
CA VAL A 227 -2.77 -24.52 12.01
C VAL A 227 -1.75 -23.54 12.59
N LEU A 228 -1.91 -23.13 13.86
CA LEU A 228 -0.98 -22.19 14.49
C LEU A 228 0.45 -22.72 14.55
N GLN A 229 0.62 -24.01 14.80
CA GLN A 229 1.94 -24.67 14.82
C GLN A 229 2.60 -24.64 13.45
N LEU A 230 1.87 -25.00 12.38
CA LEU A 230 2.37 -24.96 11.00
C LEU A 230 2.78 -23.54 10.60
N GLU A 231 1.92 -22.56 10.86
CA GLU A 231 2.22 -21.16 10.55
C GLU A 231 3.39 -20.60 11.37
N THR A 232 3.56 -21.05 12.64
CA THR A 232 4.72 -20.68 13.47
C THR A 232 6.02 -21.19 12.85
N THR A 233 6.01 -22.43 12.34
CA THR A 233 7.18 -23.01 11.67
C THR A 233 7.50 -22.28 10.36
N LEU A 234 6.48 -21.99 9.55
CA LEU A 234 6.64 -21.22 8.32
C LEU A 234 7.12 -19.78 8.59
N ALA A 235 6.58 -19.13 9.61
CA ALA A 235 6.95 -17.76 9.98
C ALA A 235 8.42 -17.65 10.41
N ALA A 236 8.97 -18.69 11.03
CA ALA A 236 10.36 -18.71 11.48
C ALA A 236 11.36 -18.60 10.32
N VAL A 237 11.01 -19.15 9.14
CA VAL A 237 11.85 -19.16 7.93
C VAL A 237 11.36 -18.21 6.84
N SER A 238 10.25 -17.50 7.06
CA SER A 238 9.74 -16.51 6.12
C SER A 238 10.64 -15.28 6.07
N LEU A 239 10.84 -14.73 4.91
CA LEU A 239 11.48 -13.43 4.72
C LEU A 239 10.64 -12.31 5.36
N SER A 240 11.30 -11.30 5.87
CA SER A 240 10.59 -10.06 6.29
C SER A 240 9.97 -9.36 5.09
N PHE A 241 9.13 -8.36 5.33
CA PHE A 241 8.55 -7.57 4.24
C PHE A 241 9.63 -6.92 3.38
N PHE A 242 10.65 -6.33 4.00
CA PHE A 242 11.73 -5.67 3.28
C PHE A 242 12.68 -6.66 2.60
N ASP A 243 13.02 -7.78 3.26
CA ASP A 243 13.90 -8.81 2.67
C ASP A 243 13.34 -9.40 1.36
N GLN A 244 12.01 -9.39 1.18
CA GLN A 244 11.38 -9.86 -0.05
C GLN A 244 11.64 -8.96 -1.25
N PHE A 245 12.04 -7.69 -1.02
CA PHE A 245 12.42 -6.74 -2.07
C PHE A 245 13.93 -6.60 -2.25
N ASP A 246 14.72 -7.16 -1.33
CA ASP A 246 16.18 -7.19 -1.47
C ASP A 246 16.58 -8.36 -2.38
N ALA A 247 17.02 -8.04 -3.59
CA ALA A 247 17.45 -9.05 -4.56
C ALA A 247 18.65 -9.89 -4.05
N LYS A 248 19.50 -9.35 -3.17
CA LYS A 248 20.61 -10.10 -2.58
C LYS A 248 20.12 -11.22 -1.65
N ILE A 249 18.91 -11.10 -1.12
CA ILE A 249 18.28 -12.03 -0.17
C ILE A 249 17.25 -12.92 -0.87
N SER A 250 16.45 -12.35 -1.78
CA SER A 250 15.25 -12.99 -2.34
C SER A 250 15.45 -13.59 -3.74
N GLU A 251 16.67 -13.52 -4.30
CA GLU A 251 16.96 -13.99 -5.64
C GLU A 251 17.80 -15.26 -5.68
N HIS A 252 17.14 -16.37 -6.04
CA HIS A 252 17.80 -17.66 -6.22
C HIS A 252 17.32 -18.29 -7.53
N SER A 253 18.13 -18.16 -8.59
CA SER A 253 17.82 -18.74 -9.89
C SER A 253 17.93 -20.27 -9.83
N VAL A 254 16.83 -20.97 -10.07
CA VAL A 254 16.72 -22.44 -10.02
C VAL A 254 16.16 -22.95 -11.34
N ARG A 255 16.76 -23.99 -11.91
CA ARG A 255 16.20 -24.66 -13.07
C ARG A 255 15.05 -25.56 -12.64
N PRO A 256 13.95 -25.68 -13.41
CA PRO A 256 12.83 -26.55 -13.11
C PRO A 256 13.21 -27.99 -12.73
N GLN A 257 14.22 -28.55 -13.39
CA GLN A 257 14.72 -29.89 -13.15
C GLN A 257 15.44 -30.08 -11.81
N ASP A 258 15.89 -29.00 -11.17
CA ASP A 258 16.60 -29.03 -9.89
C ASP A 258 15.66 -28.90 -8.68
N LEU A 259 14.40 -28.51 -8.90
CA LEU A 259 13.39 -28.37 -7.83
C LEU A 259 13.12 -29.68 -7.07
N PRO A 260 13.05 -30.86 -7.71
CA PRO A 260 12.87 -32.12 -6.97
C PRO A 260 14.01 -32.46 -5.99
N ALA A 261 15.21 -31.90 -6.17
CA ALA A 261 16.31 -32.05 -5.22
C ALA A 261 16.16 -31.07 -4.02
N LEU A 262 15.46 -29.96 -4.19
CA LEU A 262 15.20 -29.00 -3.13
C LEU A 262 13.97 -29.36 -2.29
N ALA A 263 12.92 -29.87 -2.92
CA ALA A 263 11.65 -30.19 -2.31
C ALA A 263 11.02 -31.43 -2.99
N PRO A 264 11.49 -32.65 -2.65
CA PRO A 264 11.09 -33.91 -3.30
C PRO A 264 9.64 -34.33 -3.05
N GLY A 265 8.99 -33.84 -1.98
CA GLY A 265 7.60 -34.13 -1.62
C GLY A 265 6.57 -33.42 -2.50
N ILE A 266 6.99 -32.47 -3.34
CA ILE A 266 6.13 -31.72 -4.23
C ILE A 266 6.19 -32.28 -5.66
N ASP A 267 5.04 -32.61 -6.26
CA ASP A 267 4.94 -33.05 -7.66
C ASP A 267 5.17 -31.84 -8.60
N TRP A 268 6.43 -31.45 -8.75
CA TRP A 268 6.85 -30.31 -9.55
C TRP A 268 6.46 -30.43 -11.02
N ALA A 269 6.52 -31.63 -11.58
CA ALA A 269 6.16 -31.83 -12.99
C ALA A 269 4.71 -31.41 -13.28
N ARG A 270 3.79 -31.81 -12.42
CA ARG A 270 2.39 -31.42 -12.52
C ARG A 270 2.16 -29.97 -12.15
N TYR A 271 2.85 -29.46 -11.11
CA TYR A 271 2.69 -28.08 -10.67
C TYR A 271 3.15 -27.10 -11.73
N LEU A 272 4.37 -27.26 -12.24
CA LEU A 272 4.97 -26.39 -13.26
C LEU A 272 4.16 -26.43 -14.59
N LYS A 273 3.65 -27.61 -14.97
CA LYS A 273 2.73 -27.72 -16.12
C LYS A 273 1.44 -26.92 -15.90
N MET A 274 0.87 -26.95 -14.70
CA MET A 274 -0.35 -26.21 -14.37
C MET A 274 -0.14 -24.69 -14.48
N VAL A 275 0.99 -24.17 -13.96
CA VAL A 275 1.30 -22.74 -13.99
C VAL A 275 1.93 -22.29 -15.32
N GLY A 276 2.17 -23.22 -16.27
CA GLY A 276 2.71 -22.93 -17.59
C GLY A 276 4.23 -22.65 -17.61
N GLN A 277 4.99 -23.03 -16.56
CA GLN A 277 6.43 -22.79 -16.51
C GLN A 277 7.17 -23.61 -17.57
N PRO A 278 7.92 -22.99 -18.48
CA PRO A 278 8.73 -23.72 -19.47
C PRO A 278 9.87 -24.49 -18.79
N PRO A 279 10.11 -25.73 -19.17
CA PRO A 279 11.12 -26.60 -18.55
C PRO A 279 12.56 -26.11 -18.75
N GLU A 280 12.82 -25.35 -19.82
CA GLU A 280 14.14 -24.81 -20.18
C GLU A 280 14.44 -23.46 -19.52
N ARG A 281 13.46 -22.79 -18.94
CA ARG A 281 13.63 -21.47 -18.32
C ARG A 281 13.78 -21.60 -16.81
N ALA A 282 14.87 -21.03 -16.29
CA ALA A 282 15.04 -20.89 -14.85
C ALA A 282 13.93 -20.01 -14.25
N LEU A 283 13.61 -20.27 -13.00
CA LEU A 283 12.68 -19.50 -12.20
C LEU A 283 13.35 -19.02 -10.91
N ASN A 284 12.77 -18.04 -10.26
CA ASN A 284 13.21 -17.62 -8.95
C ASN A 284 12.63 -18.51 -7.85
N VAL A 285 13.39 -18.82 -6.81
CA VAL A 285 12.90 -19.32 -5.53
C VAL A 285 13.26 -18.31 -4.47
N SER A 286 12.30 -17.54 -3.97
CA SER A 286 12.58 -16.39 -3.09
C SER A 286 13.31 -16.76 -1.80
N SER A 287 13.18 -17.99 -1.32
CA SER A 287 13.93 -18.53 -0.19
C SER A 287 14.04 -20.06 -0.31
N ILE A 288 15.27 -20.53 -0.47
CA ILE A 288 15.57 -21.98 -0.52
C ILE A 288 15.21 -22.65 0.80
N ASP A 289 15.54 -22.02 1.93
CA ASP A 289 15.27 -22.58 3.26
C ASP A 289 13.76 -22.63 3.56
N TYR A 290 13.03 -21.63 3.10
CA TYR A 290 11.56 -21.66 3.19
C TYR A 290 10.99 -22.85 2.39
N LEU A 291 11.42 -23.05 1.14
CA LEU A 291 10.93 -24.13 0.29
C LEU A 291 11.26 -25.51 0.86
N ARG A 292 12.48 -25.70 1.40
CA ARG A 292 12.87 -26.93 2.11
C ARG A 292 12.02 -27.18 3.36
N THR A 293 11.70 -26.12 4.10
CA THR A 293 10.83 -26.23 5.28
C THR A 293 9.41 -26.61 4.87
N VAL A 294 8.89 -26.05 3.79
CA VAL A 294 7.59 -26.45 3.22
C VAL A 294 7.59 -27.94 2.86
N ASP A 295 8.62 -28.42 2.19
CA ASP A 295 8.77 -29.85 1.83
C ASP A 295 8.78 -30.75 3.08
N THR A 296 9.57 -30.36 4.07
CA THR A 296 9.66 -31.06 5.36
C THR A 296 8.33 -31.12 6.09
N LEU A 297 7.59 -30.01 6.11
CA LEU A 297 6.25 -29.95 6.70
C LEU A 297 5.26 -30.84 5.95
N ILE A 298 5.24 -30.81 4.62
CA ILE A 298 4.36 -31.63 3.83
C ILE A 298 4.66 -33.13 4.04
N ALA A 299 5.93 -33.50 4.13
CA ALA A 299 6.35 -34.90 4.29
C ALA A 299 6.07 -35.45 5.69
N ASN A 300 6.23 -34.67 6.76
CA ASN A 300 6.21 -35.15 8.13
C ASN A 300 4.96 -34.78 8.94
N THR A 301 4.09 -33.88 8.43
CA THR A 301 2.85 -33.53 9.11
C THR A 301 1.78 -34.58 8.82
N PRO A 302 1.01 -35.02 9.84
CA PRO A 302 -0.14 -35.92 9.62
C PRO A 302 -1.11 -35.34 8.58
N VAL A 303 -1.66 -36.21 7.73
CA VAL A 303 -2.54 -35.80 6.63
C VAL A 303 -3.78 -35.05 7.14
N GLU A 304 -4.27 -35.40 8.33
CA GLU A 304 -5.37 -34.70 9.01
C GLU A 304 -5.02 -33.25 9.33
N ASP A 305 -3.81 -32.95 9.78
CA ASP A 305 -3.35 -31.59 10.09
C ASP A 305 -3.09 -30.78 8.81
N LEU A 306 -2.53 -31.41 7.77
CA LEU A 306 -2.41 -30.80 6.44
C LEU A 306 -3.79 -30.45 5.85
N ARG A 307 -4.78 -31.34 6.03
CA ARG A 307 -6.18 -31.11 5.62
C ARG A 307 -6.79 -29.96 6.41
N ALA A 308 -6.57 -29.91 7.73
CA ALA A 308 -7.03 -28.81 8.57
C ALA A 308 -6.40 -27.47 8.12
N TYR A 309 -5.13 -27.46 7.78
CA TYR A 309 -4.46 -26.26 7.25
C TYR A 309 -5.05 -25.80 5.92
N LEU A 310 -5.32 -26.67 4.93
CA LEU A 310 -5.98 -26.28 3.69
C LEU A 310 -7.41 -25.78 3.90
N ARG A 311 -8.14 -26.43 4.83
CA ARG A 311 -9.48 -25.93 5.25
C ARG A 311 -9.40 -24.52 5.78
N TRP A 312 -8.44 -24.27 6.67
CA TRP A 312 -8.20 -22.93 7.20
C TRP A 312 -7.86 -21.93 6.11
N ARG A 313 -6.91 -22.25 5.24
CA ARG A 313 -6.49 -21.34 4.17
C ARG A 313 -7.64 -20.99 3.21
N PHE A 314 -8.51 -21.92 2.91
CA PHE A 314 -9.73 -21.65 2.15
C PHE A 314 -10.69 -20.72 2.92
N LEU A 315 -10.98 -21.02 4.18
CA LEU A 315 -11.87 -20.23 5.01
C LEU A 315 -11.31 -18.81 5.26
N ASP A 316 -10.01 -18.66 5.45
CA ASP A 316 -9.36 -17.36 5.65
C ASP A 316 -9.37 -16.52 4.35
N THR A 317 -9.05 -17.14 3.20
CA THR A 317 -8.99 -16.43 1.91
C THR A 317 -10.37 -15.92 1.49
N PHE A 318 -11.41 -16.72 1.65
CA PHE A 318 -12.77 -16.40 1.21
C PHE A 318 -13.72 -16.01 2.34
N GLY A 319 -13.24 -15.89 3.57
CA GLY A 319 -14.04 -15.70 4.78
C GLY A 319 -15.06 -14.58 4.69
N THR A 320 -14.71 -13.49 4.02
CA THR A 320 -15.58 -12.34 3.80
C THR A 320 -16.71 -12.58 2.79
N ALA A 321 -16.53 -13.54 1.89
CA ALA A 321 -17.51 -13.92 0.86
C ALA A 321 -18.35 -15.17 1.24
N LEU A 322 -17.99 -15.83 2.33
CA LEU A 322 -18.71 -16.96 2.87
C LEU A 322 -20.10 -16.55 3.40
N PRO A 323 -21.02 -17.50 3.68
CA PRO A 323 -22.31 -17.23 4.32
C PRO A 323 -22.20 -16.40 5.58
N ALA A 324 -23.26 -15.65 5.93
CA ALA A 324 -23.26 -14.63 6.98
C ALA A 324 -22.52 -15.00 8.29
N PRO A 325 -22.69 -16.19 8.91
CA PRO A 325 -21.98 -16.49 10.17
C PRO A 325 -20.45 -16.48 10.07
N TRP A 326 -19.89 -16.95 8.92
CA TRP A 326 -18.42 -16.89 8.69
C TRP A 326 -17.96 -15.48 8.39
N ALA A 327 -18.69 -14.77 7.52
CA ALA A 327 -18.36 -13.41 7.15
C ALA A 327 -18.40 -12.47 8.37
N GLU A 328 -19.37 -12.63 9.26
CA GLU A 328 -19.48 -11.90 10.51
C GLU A 328 -18.31 -12.20 11.47
N GLU A 329 -17.94 -13.48 11.60
CA GLU A 329 -16.79 -13.89 12.42
C GLU A 329 -15.47 -13.32 11.86
N GLN A 330 -15.27 -13.39 10.54
CA GLN A 330 -14.12 -12.82 9.88
C GLN A 330 -14.04 -11.29 10.10
N GLN A 331 -15.16 -10.59 9.97
CA GLN A 331 -15.22 -9.14 10.23
C GLN A 331 -14.98 -8.82 11.70
N ARG A 332 -15.55 -9.60 12.64
CA ARG A 332 -15.35 -9.44 14.08
C ARG A 332 -13.86 -9.59 14.43
N PHE A 333 -13.21 -10.65 13.96
CA PHE A 333 -11.79 -10.89 14.20
C PHE A 333 -10.94 -9.75 13.61
N ALA A 334 -11.21 -9.39 12.37
CA ALA A 334 -10.46 -8.36 11.67
C ALA A 334 -10.69 -6.95 12.27
N ALA A 335 -11.88 -6.64 12.83
CA ALA A 335 -12.17 -5.38 13.49
C ALA A 335 -11.44 -5.26 14.85
N GLY A 336 -11.21 -6.38 15.54
CA GLY A 336 -10.63 -6.36 16.88
C GLY A 336 -11.49 -5.56 17.86
N SER A 337 -10.99 -4.40 18.32
CA SER A 337 -11.72 -3.47 19.20
C SER A 337 -12.51 -2.40 18.45
N LEU A 338 -12.38 -2.31 17.11
CA LEU A 338 -13.06 -1.32 16.30
C LEU A 338 -14.50 -1.78 15.94
N LYS A 339 -15.33 -0.81 15.53
CA LYS A 339 -16.63 -1.13 14.97
C LYS A 339 -16.47 -1.86 13.63
N PRO A 340 -17.26 -2.90 13.34
CA PRO A 340 -17.24 -3.54 12.03
C PRO A 340 -17.54 -2.54 10.90
N THR A 341 -16.88 -2.75 9.76
CA THR A 341 -17.07 -1.92 8.55
C THR A 341 -18.53 -2.01 8.06
N ALA A 342 -19.11 -0.88 7.67
CA ALA A 342 -20.46 -0.83 7.12
C ALA A 342 -20.57 -1.68 5.84
N ARG A 343 -21.73 -2.29 5.58
CA ARG A 343 -21.93 -3.26 4.47
C ARG A 343 -21.53 -2.71 3.11
N PHE A 344 -21.90 -1.49 2.78
CA PHE A 344 -21.53 -0.90 1.49
C PHE A 344 -20.02 -0.79 1.36
N GLU A 345 -19.34 -0.28 2.38
CA GLU A 345 -17.88 -0.15 2.37
C GLU A 345 -17.18 -1.48 2.24
N PHE A 346 -17.66 -2.46 2.97
CA PHE A 346 -17.20 -3.83 2.83
C PHE A 346 -17.35 -4.33 1.38
N CYS A 347 -18.52 -4.19 0.77
CA CYS A 347 -18.77 -4.64 -0.60
C CYS A 347 -18.00 -3.82 -1.64
N ARG A 348 -17.76 -2.53 -1.39
CA ARG A 348 -16.91 -1.68 -2.21
C ARG A 348 -15.47 -2.17 -2.21
N LEU A 349 -14.93 -2.50 -1.03
CA LEU A 349 -13.58 -3.07 -0.91
C LEU A 349 -13.45 -4.43 -1.58
N GLU A 350 -14.46 -5.27 -1.47
CA GLU A 350 -14.49 -6.55 -2.19
C GLU A 350 -14.58 -6.34 -3.70
N THR A 351 -15.34 -5.33 -4.18
CA THR A 351 -15.37 -4.98 -5.61
C THR A 351 -14.00 -4.50 -6.07
N LEU A 352 -13.32 -3.68 -5.27
CA LEU A 352 -11.97 -3.21 -5.54
C LEU A 352 -10.97 -4.35 -5.66
N LYS A 353 -11.04 -5.31 -4.74
CA LYS A 353 -10.15 -6.48 -4.69
C LYS A 353 -10.36 -7.42 -5.87
N ASN A 354 -11.59 -7.56 -6.34
CA ASN A 354 -11.97 -8.60 -7.30
C ASN A 354 -12.18 -8.08 -8.73
N LEU A 355 -12.60 -6.82 -8.91
CA LEU A 355 -12.81 -6.18 -10.21
C LEU A 355 -12.04 -4.85 -10.28
N GLY A 356 -10.79 -4.86 -9.78
CA GLY A 356 -9.98 -3.64 -9.62
C GLY A 356 -9.64 -2.95 -10.92
N VAL A 357 -9.46 -3.68 -12.02
CA VAL A 357 -9.15 -3.11 -13.35
C VAL A 357 -10.35 -2.33 -13.88
N GLU A 358 -11.53 -2.96 -13.91
CA GLU A 358 -12.77 -2.31 -14.35
C GLU A 358 -13.11 -1.11 -13.48
N LEU A 359 -13.03 -1.29 -12.15
CA LEU A 359 -13.34 -0.23 -11.19
C LEU A 359 -12.41 0.98 -11.36
N SER A 360 -11.10 0.74 -11.48
CA SER A 360 -10.11 1.79 -11.69
C SER A 360 -10.29 2.51 -13.02
N ARG A 361 -10.59 1.77 -14.09
CA ARG A 361 -10.85 2.33 -15.42
C ARG A 361 -12.08 3.24 -15.38
N GLN A 362 -13.19 2.74 -14.90
CA GLN A 362 -14.44 3.49 -14.84
C GLN A 362 -14.36 4.69 -13.91
N PHE A 363 -13.68 4.56 -12.76
CA PHE A 363 -13.42 5.68 -11.86
C PHE A 363 -12.59 6.76 -12.54
N SER A 364 -11.44 6.37 -13.10
CA SER A 364 -10.50 7.32 -13.69
C SER A 364 -11.10 8.09 -14.87
N GLN A 365 -11.80 7.38 -15.77
CA GLN A 365 -12.40 8.01 -16.94
C GLN A 365 -13.57 8.95 -16.61
N ARG A 366 -14.32 8.69 -15.55
CA ARG A 366 -15.52 9.45 -15.20
C ARG A 366 -15.27 10.61 -14.24
N PHE A 367 -14.29 10.47 -13.34
CA PHE A 367 -14.09 11.41 -12.25
C PHE A 367 -12.77 12.17 -12.30
N ILE A 368 -11.77 11.64 -13.03
CA ILE A 368 -10.47 12.30 -13.23
C ILE A 368 -10.36 12.72 -14.70
N GLY A 369 -10.83 13.91 -15.01
CA GLY A 369 -10.81 14.41 -16.39
C GLY A 369 -9.37 14.55 -16.95
N SER A 370 -9.26 14.53 -18.29
CA SER A 370 -7.98 14.70 -18.98
C SER A 370 -7.26 16.01 -18.66
N GLU A 371 -8.01 17.07 -18.38
CA GLU A 371 -7.47 18.38 -17.97
C GLU A 371 -6.78 18.30 -16.61
N VAL A 372 -7.41 17.67 -15.61
CA VAL A 372 -6.82 17.44 -14.27
C VAL A 372 -5.54 16.62 -14.39
N ARG A 373 -5.58 15.53 -15.17
CA ARG A 373 -4.39 14.71 -15.45
C ARG A 373 -3.28 15.53 -16.09
N SER A 374 -3.60 16.36 -17.10
CA SER A 374 -2.63 17.19 -17.81
C SER A 374 -1.95 18.20 -16.89
N GLN A 375 -2.71 18.91 -16.08
CA GLN A 375 -2.17 19.88 -15.11
C GLN A 375 -1.31 19.21 -14.04
N ALA A 376 -1.72 18.06 -13.50
CA ALA A 376 -0.93 17.30 -12.55
C ALA A 376 0.37 16.79 -13.18
N THR A 377 0.32 16.30 -14.44
CA THR A 377 1.50 15.86 -15.17
C THR A 377 2.49 17.02 -15.40
N ALA A 378 2.00 18.23 -15.67
CA ALA A 378 2.87 19.39 -15.81
C ALA A 378 3.62 19.74 -14.52
N ILE A 379 2.93 19.70 -13.35
CA ILE A 379 3.59 19.88 -12.05
C ILE A 379 4.63 18.79 -11.81
N ALA A 380 4.28 17.52 -12.06
CA ALA A 380 5.20 16.40 -11.88
C ALA A 380 6.47 16.55 -12.75
N ALA A 381 6.30 16.96 -14.01
CA ALA A 381 7.42 17.19 -14.92
C ALA A 381 8.32 18.37 -14.45
N ARG A 382 7.74 19.44 -13.90
CA ARG A 382 8.51 20.54 -13.34
C ARG A 382 9.35 20.11 -12.13
N VAL A 383 8.76 19.33 -11.23
CA VAL A 383 9.48 18.79 -10.07
C VAL A 383 10.61 17.85 -10.53
N GLN A 384 10.36 16.98 -11.51
CA GLN A 384 11.39 16.12 -12.10
C GLN A 384 12.53 16.94 -12.75
N GLU A 385 12.21 18.03 -13.46
CA GLU A 385 13.20 18.94 -14.04
C GLU A 385 14.14 19.51 -12.98
N GLU A 386 13.63 19.89 -11.81
CA GLU A 386 14.45 20.38 -10.71
C GLU A 386 15.40 19.29 -10.17
N VAL A 387 14.92 18.04 -10.08
CA VAL A 387 15.79 16.92 -9.71
C VAL A 387 16.91 16.75 -10.72
N VAL A 388 16.60 16.73 -12.02
CA VAL A 388 17.61 16.62 -13.09
C VAL A 388 18.64 17.74 -12.99
N ASN A 389 18.20 19.00 -12.81
CA ASN A 389 19.07 20.16 -12.73
C ASN A 389 20.00 20.13 -11.50
N SER A 390 19.60 19.47 -10.43
CA SER A 390 20.38 19.38 -9.19
C SER A 390 21.39 18.24 -9.19
N THR A 391 21.23 17.20 -10.02
CA THR A 391 22.11 16.00 -9.97
C THR A 391 23.57 16.31 -10.21
N GLY A 392 23.87 17.32 -11.06
CA GLY A 392 25.23 17.80 -11.29
C GLY A 392 25.91 18.38 -10.04
N SER A 393 25.14 18.79 -9.05
CA SER A 393 25.62 19.39 -7.81
C SER A 393 25.87 18.38 -6.66
N PHE A 394 25.60 17.09 -6.87
CA PHE A 394 25.89 16.05 -5.86
C PHE A 394 27.38 15.75 -5.80
N ALA A 395 28.14 16.67 -5.20
CA ALA A 395 29.61 16.65 -5.18
C ALA A 395 30.21 15.44 -4.46
N TRP A 396 29.44 14.81 -3.57
CA TRP A 396 29.83 13.62 -2.82
C TRP A 396 29.77 12.32 -3.64
N LEU A 397 28.95 12.29 -4.70
CA LEU A 397 28.91 11.17 -5.66
C LEU A 397 30.12 11.20 -6.59
N SER A 398 30.71 10.04 -6.86
CA SER A 398 31.70 9.88 -7.90
C SER A 398 31.13 10.28 -9.28
N PRO A 399 31.97 10.74 -10.24
CA PRO A 399 31.47 11.13 -11.56
C PRO A 399 30.66 10.03 -12.28
N PRO A 400 31.04 8.72 -12.25
CA PRO A 400 30.23 7.67 -12.83
C PRO A 400 28.87 7.50 -12.14
N ALA A 401 28.81 7.48 -10.80
CA ALA A 401 27.58 7.34 -10.04
C ALA A 401 26.64 8.52 -10.31
N ARG A 402 27.17 9.74 -10.35
CA ARG A 402 26.41 10.95 -10.67
C ARG A 402 25.80 10.91 -12.07
N ALA A 403 26.59 10.49 -13.08
CA ALA A 403 26.11 10.37 -14.45
C ALA A 403 24.98 9.33 -14.56
N MET A 404 25.06 8.22 -13.83
CA MET A 404 24.01 7.21 -13.79
C MET A 404 22.75 7.72 -13.09
N THR A 405 22.89 8.42 -11.96
CA THR A 405 21.77 9.05 -11.26
C THR A 405 21.06 10.05 -12.17
N GLU A 406 21.80 10.93 -12.84
CA GLU A 406 21.25 11.90 -13.79
C GLU A 406 20.50 11.21 -14.94
N GLN A 407 21.10 10.17 -15.55
CA GLN A 407 20.46 9.40 -16.63
C GLN A 407 19.18 8.74 -16.13
N ARG A 408 19.20 8.19 -14.90
CA ARG A 408 18.06 7.53 -14.31
C ARG A 408 16.88 8.47 -14.13
N VAL A 409 17.09 9.66 -13.57
CA VAL A 409 16.04 10.65 -13.39
C VAL A 409 15.55 11.21 -14.73
N LYS A 410 16.43 11.46 -15.70
CA LYS A 410 16.05 11.91 -17.05
C LYS A 410 15.15 10.91 -17.80
N LEU A 411 15.39 9.62 -17.63
CA LEU A 411 14.63 8.55 -18.28
C LEU A 411 13.50 7.99 -17.42
N LEU A 412 13.27 8.57 -16.23
CA LEU A 412 12.19 8.15 -15.36
C LEU A 412 10.83 8.45 -15.97
N ASP A 413 9.93 7.47 -15.93
CA ASP A 413 8.55 7.57 -16.40
C ASP A 413 7.61 8.07 -15.30
N LEU A 414 6.92 9.18 -15.57
CA LEU A 414 5.91 9.76 -14.69
C LEU A 414 4.54 9.18 -15.01
N LYS A 415 4.11 8.19 -14.26
CA LYS A 415 2.80 7.54 -14.43
C LYS A 415 1.75 8.29 -13.59
N VAL A 416 1.07 9.27 -14.19
CA VAL A 416 0.11 10.15 -13.52
C VAL A 416 -1.32 9.72 -13.80
N ALA A 417 -2.09 9.53 -12.77
CA ALA A 417 -3.52 9.20 -12.71
C ALA A 417 -3.85 7.79 -13.21
N TYR A 418 -3.74 7.51 -14.49
CA TYR A 418 -4.19 6.26 -15.10
C TYR A 418 -3.47 5.96 -16.42
N PRO A 419 -3.40 4.68 -16.84
CA PRO A 419 -2.76 4.28 -18.09
C PRO A 419 -3.59 4.65 -19.30
N ASP A 420 -2.94 4.92 -20.43
CA ASP A 420 -3.62 5.05 -21.72
C ASP A 420 -4.08 3.68 -22.25
N ARG A 421 -3.36 2.61 -21.86
CA ARG A 421 -3.70 1.23 -22.20
C ARG A 421 -3.90 0.42 -20.94
N TRP A 422 -5.14 -0.01 -20.74
CA TRP A 422 -5.54 -0.81 -19.58
C TRP A 422 -5.25 -2.31 -19.77
N PRO A 423 -4.95 -3.03 -18.67
CA PRO A 423 -4.93 -4.49 -18.69
C PRO A 423 -6.30 -5.08 -19.06
N ASP A 424 -6.28 -6.31 -19.54
CA ASP A 424 -7.51 -7.08 -19.71
C ASP A 424 -8.13 -7.40 -18.35
N SER A 425 -9.41 -7.18 -18.21
CA SER A 425 -10.18 -7.43 -16.99
C SER A 425 -10.90 -8.79 -16.97
N GLY A 426 -10.86 -9.51 -18.09
CA GLY A 426 -11.49 -10.81 -18.27
C GLY A 426 -12.99 -10.74 -18.50
N ASP A 427 -13.48 -11.76 -19.21
CA ASP A 427 -14.91 -11.97 -19.44
C ASP A 427 -15.35 -13.30 -18.80
N PHE A 428 -15.53 -13.28 -17.47
CA PHE A 428 -16.06 -14.40 -16.72
C PHE A 428 -17.48 -14.08 -16.21
N PRO A 429 -18.38 -15.10 -16.13
CA PRO A 429 -19.77 -14.86 -15.73
C PRO A 429 -19.89 -14.49 -14.26
N LEU A 430 -20.80 -13.55 -13.97
CA LEU A 430 -21.12 -13.14 -12.60
C LEU A 430 -22.54 -13.59 -12.23
N SER A 431 -22.67 -14.21 -11.05
CA SER A 431 -23.94 -14.56 -10.45
C SER A 431 -24.59 -13.36 -9.76
N LYS A 432 -25.89 -13.18 -9.87
CA LYS A 432 -26.65 -12.17 -9.12
C LYS A 432 -26.90 -12.58 -7.65
N THR A 433 -26.69 -13.85 -7.31
CA THR A 433 -27.12 -14.43 -6.02
C THR A 433 -26.03 -15.21 -5.28
N ASP A 434 -24.93 -15.55 -5.94
CA ASP A 434 -23.82 -16.29 -5.32
C ASP A 434 -22.55 -15.41 -5.32
N PHE A 435 -22.40 -14.66 -4.26
CA PHE A 435 -21.25 -13.77 -4.10
C PHE A 435 -19.93 -14.53 -3.96
N LEU A 436 -19.93 -15.68 -3.26
CA LEU A 436 -18.74 -16.53 -3.14
C LEU A 436 -18.29 -17.06 -4.50
N ALA A 437 -19.22 -17.49 -5.35
CA ALA A 437 -18.89 -17.94 -6.70
C ALA A 437 -18.25 -16.80 -7.52
N ASN A 438 -18.76 -15.57 -7.41
CA ASN A 438 -18.18 -14.40 -8.08
C ASN A 438 -16.73 -14.14 -7.63
N VAL A 439 -16.46 -14.21 -6.33
CA VAL A 439 -15.12 -14.02 -5.78
C VAL A 439 -14.17 -15.12 -6.24
N LEU A 440 -14.62 -16.40 -6.22
CA LEU A 440 -13.83 -17.53 -6.71
C LEU A 440 -13.49 -17.40 -8.20
N GLN A 441 -14.45 -16.98 -9.02
CA GLN A 441 -14.23 -16.77 -10.46
C GLN A 441 -13.21 -15.66 -10.71
N SER A 442 -13.38 -14.53 -10.05
CA SER A 442 -12.47 -13.39 -10.16
C SER A 442 -11.06 -13.74 -9.69
N GLN A 443 -10.92 -14.33 -8.51
CA GLN A 443 -9.61 -14.71 -7.98
C GLN A 443 -8.93 -15.77 -8.86
N GLY A 444 -9.72 -16.72 -9.41
CA GLY A 444 -9.20 -17.69 -10.36
C GLY A 444 -8.71 -17.05 -11.66
N TYR A 445 -9.46 -16.10 -12.22
CA TYR A 445 -9.04 -15.34 -13.40
C TYR A 445 -7.72 -14.58 -13.15
N GLU A 446 -7.67 -13.80 -12.07
CA GLU A 446 -6.48 -13.02 -11.73
C GLU A 446 -5.27 -13.92 -11.46
N GLN A 447 -5.47 -15.08 -10.82
CA GLN A 447 -4.38 -16.02 -10.57
C GLN A 447 -3.82 -16.61 -11.87
N HIS A 448 -4.69 -16.96 -12.83
CA HIS A 448 -4.23 -17.45 -14.14
C HIS A 448 -3.54 -16.33 -14.95
N ARG A 449 -4.03 -15.10 -14.86
CA ARG A 449 -3.39 -13.92 -15.47
C ARG A 449 -1.99 -13.69 -14.88
N GLU A 450 -1.87 -13.83 -13.56
CA GLU A 450 -0.59 -13.74 -12.85
C GLU A 450 0.40 -14.82 -13.30
N TRP A 451 -0.05 -16.06 -13.46
CA TRP A 451 0.77 -17.14 -13.99
C TRP A 451 1.20 -16.91 -15.45
N ALA A 452 0.27 -16.47 -16.28
CA ALA A 452 0.57 -16.16 -17.69
C ALA A 452 1.57 -15.03 -17.82
N ARG A 453 1.57 -14.06 -16.88
CA ARG A 453 2.53 -12.95 -16.85
C ARG A 453 3.99 -13.45 -16.79
N ALA A 454 4.27 -14.55 -16.10
CA ALA A 454 5.61 -15.14 -15.98
C ALA A 454 6.33 -15.41 -17.32
N HIS A 455 5.60 -15.37 -18.43
CA HIS A 455 6.13 -15.70 -19.76
C HIS A 455 6.01 -14.55 -20.76
N GLN A 456 5.53 -13.39 -20.30
CA GLN A 456 5.32 -12.22 -21.15
C GLN A 456 6.55 -11.31 -21.19
N GLU A 457 6.62 -10.53 -22.28
CA GLU A 457 7.51 -9.38 -22.31
C GLU A 457 7.01 -8.33 -21.30
N ARG A 458 7.97 -7.73 -20.62
CA ARG A 458 7.70 -6.67 -19.67
C ARG A 458 7.72 -5.33 -20.41
N ARG A 459 6.60 -4.67 -20.42
CA ARG A 459 6.45 -3.36 -21.04
C ARG A 459 6.69 -2.27 -19.99
N ARG A 460 7.53 -1.30 -20.34
CA ARG A 460 7.82 -0.16 -19.49
C ARG A 460 6.59 0.73 -19.26
N ASP A 461 5.72 0.85 -20.26
CA ASP A 461 4.44 1.58 -20.18
C ASP A 461 3.33 0.82 -19.43
N SER A 462 3.62 -0.39 -18.96
CA SER A 462 2.69 -1.13 -18.11
C SER A 462 2.51 -0.45 -16.74
N TRP A 463 1.26 -0.40 -16.30
CA TRP A 463 0.88 0.04 -14.93
C TRP A 463 0.60 -1.16 -14.01
N GLU A 464 0.84 -2.36 -14.50
CA GLU A 464 0.84 -3.57 -13.68
C GLU A 464 2.12 -3.56 -12.85
N THR A 465 2.03 -2.89 -11.72
CA THR A 465 3.10 -2.86 -10.73
C THR A 465 3.28 -4.23 -10.08
N THR A 466 4.44 -4.47 -9.51
CA THR A 466 4.70 -5.69 -8.73
C THR A 466 3.60 -5.88 -7.67
N VAL A 467 2.96 -7.05 -7.67
CA VAL A 467 2.02 -7.43 -6.60
C VAL A 467 2.83 -7.59 -5.33
N TYR A 468 2.52 -6.80 -4.30
CA TYR A 468 3.22 -6.96 -3.02
C TYR A 468 2.98 -8.34 -2.44
N PRO A 469 3.95 -8.89 -1.71
CA PRO A 469 3.75 -10.13 -0.97
C PRO A 469 2.46 -10.07 -0.15
N ASN A 470 1.61 -11.09 -0.26
CA ASN A 470 0.29 -11.17 0.39
C ASN A 470 -0.83 -10.27 -0.17
N GLU A 471 -0.65 -9.59 -1.29
CA GLU A 471 -1.75 -9.00 -2.03
C GLU A 471 -2.48 -10.03 -2.90
N ALA A 472 -3.80 -9.85 -3.05
CA ALA A 472 -4.53 -10.54 -4.09
C ALA A 472 -4.08 -10.02 -5.47
N ALA A 473 -4.00 -10.91 -6.46
CA ALA A 473 -3.48 -10.58 -7.80
C ALA A 473 -4.18 -9.37 -8.45
N GLY A 474 -5.48 -9.16 -8.23
CA GLY A 474 -6.24 -8.01 -8.75
C GLY A 474 -5.92 -6.66 -8.09
N MET A 475 -5.18 -6.63 -6.99
CA MET A 475 -4.95 -5.40 -6.23
C MET A 475 -3.99 -4.41 -6.91
N ALA A 476 -3.13 -4.87 -7.82
CA ALA A 476 -2.19 -3.99 -8.50
C ALA A 476 -2.89 -2.85 -9.27
N ALA A 477 -3.95 -3.18 -10.02
CA ALA A 477 -4.77 -2.18 -10.72
C ALA A 477 -5.69 -1.41 -9.77
N ALA A 478 -6.15 -2.05 -8.71
CA ALA A 478 -7.01 -1.45 -7.69
C ALA A 478 -6.37 -0.28 -6.94
N ARG A 479 -5.03 -0.21 -6.90
CA ARG A 479 -4.32 0.89 -6.23
C ARG A 479 -4.65 2.27 -6.80
N LEU A 480 -5.06 2.36 -8.07
CA LEU A 480 -5.37 3.65 -8.71
C LEU A 480 -6.54 4.40 -8.08
N VAL A 481 -7.46 3.71 -7.40
CA VAL A 481 -8.58 4.33 -6.66
C VAL A 481 -8.27 4.56 -5.18
N ILE A 482 -7.03 4.37 -4.77
CA ILE A 482 -6.53 4.63 -3.40
C ILE A 482 -5.56 5.81 -3.48
N PRO A 483 -5.74 6.90 -2.69
CA PRO A 483 -4.81 8.02 -2.69
C PRO A 483 -3.41 7.58 -2.27
N ASN A 484 -2.46 7.57 -3.21
CA ASN A 484 -1.06 7.23 -2.96
C ASN A 484 -0.12 7.67 -4.09
N GLY A 485 1.18 7.74 -3.80
CA GLY A 485 2.29 7.67 -4.73
C GLY A 485 3.15 6.46 -4.38
N PHE A 486 3.90 5.92 -5.32
CA PHE A 486 4.90 4.89 -5.07
C PHE A 486 5.88 4.75 -6.22
N PRO A 487 7.17 4.43 -5.93
CA PRO A 487 8.16 4.16 -6.96
C PRO A 487 8.02 2.73 -7.48
N ASP A 488 8.30 2.53 -8.76
CA ASP A 488 8.58 1.21 -9.36
C ASP A 488 9.99 1.24 -9.94
N GLN A 489 10.94 0.80 -9.14
CA GLN A 489 12.36 0.78 -9.47
C GLN A 489 12.64 -0.05 -10.71
N THR A 490 11.91 -1.13 -10.86
CA THR A 490 12.09 -2.12 -11.92
C THR A 490 11.61 -1.63 -13.31
N THR A 491 10.76 -0.61 -13.37
CA THR A 491 10.39 0.11 -14.61
C THR A 491 11.00 1.50 -14.67
N ASN A 492 11.77 1.90 -13.67
CA ASN A 492 12.25 3.26 -13.49
C ASN A 492 11.11 4.27 -13.66
N SER A 493 10.10 4.13 -12.83
CA SER A 493 8.91 4.99 -12.85
C SER A 493 8.42 5.34 -11.45
N ILE A 494 7.66 6.41 -11.34
CA ILE A 494 6.80 6.68 -10.19
C ILE A 494 5.34 6.64 -10.63
N VAL A 495 4.48 6.07 -9.80
CA VAL A 495 3.04 5.99 -10.04
C VAL A 495 2.33 6.91 -9.05
N LEU A 496 1.59 7.86 -9.57
CA LEU A 496 0.78 8.82 -8.83
C LEU A 496 -0.68 8.50 -9.13
N THR A 497 -1.40 7.96 -8.16
CA THR A 497 -2.71 7.34 -8.39
C THR A 497 -3.79 8.35 -8.78
N ALA A 498 -4.79 7.92 -9.53
CA ALA A 498 -5.95 8.73 -9.90
C ALA A 498 -6.65 9.32 -8.65
N ALA A 499 -6.77 8.53 -7.61
CA ALA A 499 -7.39 8.93 -6.36
C ALA A 499 -6.62 10.03 -5.61
N SER A 500 -5.32 10.20 -5.87
CA SER A 500 -4.52 11.32 -5.33
C SER A 500 -4.85 12.66 -6.02
N LEU A 501 -5.55 12.63 -7.15
CA LEU A 501 -5.97 13.82 -7.87
C LEU A 501 -7.37 14.32 -7.45
N GLN A 502 -7.72 14.12 -6.20
CA GLN A 502 -8.95 14.58 -5.58
C GLN A 502 -8.67 15.55 -4.41
N PRO A 503 -9.51 16.58 -4.22
CA PRO A 503 -9.38 17.46 -3.06
C PRO A 503 -9.48 16.68 -1.72
N PRO A 504 -8.69 17.07 -0.72
CA PRO A 504 -7.76 18.20 -0.67
C PRO A 504 -6.31 17.87 -1.07
N LEU A 505 -6.02 16.64 -1.51
CA LEU A 505 -4.66 16.26 -1.94
C LEU A 505 -4.27 16.97 -3.25
N TYR A 506 -5.19 17.11 -4.17
CA TYR A 506 -5.05 17.90 -5.40
C TYR A 506 -6.38 18.52 -5.79
N ASP A 507 -6.37 19.81 -6.07
CA ASP A 507 -7.49 20.54 -6.67
C ASP A 507 -6.96 21.36 -7.85
N ALA A 508 -7.44 21.08 -9.05
CA ALA A 508 -7.04 21.79 -10.26
C ALA A 508 -7.41 23.29 -10.22
N ALA A 509 -8.40 23.68 -9.41
CA ALA A 509 -8.81 25.06 -9.21
C ALA A 509 -8.02 25.78 -8.11
N ALA A 510 -7.23 25.05 -7.30
CA ALA A 510 -6.42 25.65 -6.25
C ALA A 510 -5.28 26.50 -6.84
N PRO A 511 -4.80 27.53 -6.12
CA PRO A 511 -3.58 28.24 -6.48
C PRO A 511 -2.40 27.28 -6.72
N VAL A 512 -1.52 27.66 -7.64
CA VAL A 512 -0.43 26.76 -8.06
C VAL A 512 0.50 26.39 -6.90
N GLU A 513 0.76 27.31 -5.98
CA GLU A 513 1.56 27.11 -4.78
C GLU A 513 0.95 26.05 -3.84
N VAL A 514 -0.36 25.98 -3.73
CA VAL A 514 -1.07 24.96 -2.96
C VAL A 514 -0.87 23.58 -3.63
N ARG A 515 -1.01 23.53 -4.95
CA ARG A 515 -0.79 22.28 -5.73
C ARG A 515 0.65 21.78 -5.64
N TYR A 516 1.64 22.68 -5.60
CA TYR A 516 3.03 22.32 -5.33
C TYR A 516 3.23 21.83 -3.89
N GLY A 517 2.60 22.48 -2.90
CA GLY A 517 2.72 22.09 -1.49
C GLY A 517 2.11 20.74 -1.16
N THR A 518 1.12 20.28 -1.95
CA THR A 518 0.47 18.97 -1.79
C THR A 518 1.00 17.96 -2.80
N PHE A 519 0.52 17.98 -4.03
CA PHE A 519 0.87 17.02 -5.06
C PHE A 519 2.33 17.14 -5.53
N GLY A 520 2.86 18.35 -5.68
CA GLY A 520 4.27 18.55 -6.02
C GLY A 520 5.21 17.94 -4.97
N PHE A 521 4.87 18.09 -3.68
CA PHE A 521 5.58 17.41 -2.60
C PHE A 521 5.55 15.89 -2.76
N LEU A 522 4.37 15.28 -3.02
CA LEU A 522 4.25 13.84 -3.24
C LEU A 522 5.17 13.38 -4.39
N VAL A 523 5.19 14.10 -5.51
CA VAL A 523 6.08 13.80 -6.64
C VAL A 523 7.55 13.83 -6.22
N GLY A 524 7.99 14.88 -5.54
CA GLY A 524 9.37 15.01 -5.08
C GLY A 524 9.77 13.97 -4.04
N HIS A 525 8.82 13.53 -3.19
CA HIS A 525 9.00 12.45 -2.23
C HIS A 525 9.29 11.11 -2.94
N GLU A 526 8.47 10.74 -3.91
CA GLU A 526 8.67 9.51 -4.68
C GLU A 526 9.94 9.55 -5.55
N LEU A 527 10.32 10.73 -6.05
CA LEU A 527 11.60 10.94 -6.72
C LEU A 527 12.78 10.75 -5.75
N GLY A 528 12.62 11.12 -4.48
CA GLY A 528 13.59 10.86 -3.42
C GLY A 528 13.91 9.36 -3.31
N HIS A 529 12.89 8.52 -3.26
CA HIS A 529 13.07 7.06 -3.23
C HIS A 529 13.77 6.51 -4.48
N ILE A 530 13.54 7.11 -5.64
CA ILE A 530 14.28 6.76 -6.88
C ILE A 530 15.76 7.14 -6.75
N LEU A 531 16.07 8.30 -6.16
CA LEU A 531 17.45 8.77 -5.98
C LEU A 531 18.23 7.91 -4.99
N GLU A 532 17.62 7.51 -3.87
CA GLU A 532 18.26 6.70 -2.84
C GLU A 532 18.57 5.27 -3.30
N ASN A 533 17.76 4.71 -4.17
CA ASN A 533 17.95 3.34 -4.63
C ASN A 533 18.99 3.30 -5.76
N HIS A 534 20.17 2.78 -5.49
CA HIS A 534 21.30 2.65 -6.42
C HIS A 534 21.45 1.25 -7.03
N ASP A 535 20.55 0.31 -6.70
CA ASP A 535 20.58 -1.08 -7.17
C ASP A 535 20.01 -1.27 -8.58
N TYR A 536 19.49 -0.19 -9.20
CA TYR A 536 18.89 -0.24 -10.52
C TYR A 536 19.42 0.89 -11.42
N ASP A 537 19.58 0.58 -12.71
CA ASP A 537 19.94 1.57 -13.73
C ASP A 537 18.71 2.32 -14.29
N ALA A 538 18.95 3.20 -15.25
CA ALA A 538 17.89 4.02 -15.89
C ALA A 538 16.85 3.20 -16.69
N TYR A 539 17.08 1.93 -16.89
CA TYR A 539 16.18 1.01 -17.59
C TYR A 539 15.50 0.03 -16.61
N GLY A 540 15.75 0.20 -15.31
CA GLY A 540 15.25 -0.68 -14.26
C GLY A 540 15.99 -2.01 -14.17
N GLN A 541 17.19 -2.11 -14.78
CA GLN A 541 18.03 -3.29 -14.65
C GLN A 541 18.76 -3.25 -13.31
N PRO A 542 18.80 -4.37 -12.56
CA PRO A 542 19.65 -4.47 -11.39
C PRO A 542 21.10 -4.21 -11.77
N ARG A 543 21.64 -3.15 -11.26
CA ARG A 543 23.01 -2.73 -11.48
C ARG A 543 23.44 -1.85 -10.33
N GLU A 544 24.31 -2.35 -9.50
CA GLU A 544 24.92 -1.52 -8.47
C GLU A 544 25.66 -0.37 -9.14
N SER A 545 25.16 0.84 -8.94
CA SER A 545 25.66 2.04 -9.60
C SER A 545 26.62 2.84 -8.73
N TRP A 546 26.66 2.53 -7.43
CA TRP A 546 27.55 3.18 -6.46
C TRP A 546 28.72 2.29 -6.10
N SER A 547 29.88 2.92 -5.92
CA SER A 547 31.03 2.27 -5.31
C SER A 547 30.86 2.22 -3.79
N ALA A 548 31.67 1.42 -3.10
CA ALA A 548 31.70 1.42 -1.63
C ALA A 548 32.00 2.84 -1.04
N ALA A 549 32.77 3.65 -1.76
CA ALA A 549 33.04 5.04 -1.36
C ALA A 549 31.79 5.92 -1.54
N ASP A 550 31.01 5.73 -2.61
CA ASP A 550 29.75 6.46 -2.80
C ASP A 550 28.74 6.09 -1.71
N SER A 551 28.63 4.79 -1.37
CA SER A 551 27.74 4.33 -0.29
C SER A 551 28.16 4.91 1.08
N THR A 552 29.46 4.94 1.39
CA THR A 552 29.95 5.59 2.63
C THR A 552 29.62 7.08 2.65
N ALA A 553 29.83 7.78 1.54
CA ALA A 553 29.50 9.19 1.45
C ALA A 553 27.98 9.45 1.55
N HIS A 554 27.14 8.57 1.04
CA HIS A 554 25.68 8.62 1.25
C HIS A 554 25.31 8.49 2.73
N ASP A 555 25.93 7.54 3.44
CA ASP A 555 25.69 7.36 4.88
C ASP A 555 26.04 8.63 5.67
N GLU A 556 27.09 9.34 5.26
CA GLU A 556 27.46 10.65 5.84
C GLU A 556 26.40 11.72 5.56
N GLN A 557 25.81 11.75 4.36
CA GLN A 557 24.72 12.69 4.02
C GLN A 557 23.44 12.40 4.81
N THR A 558 23.12 11.14 5.05
CA THR A 558 21.91 10.72 5.77
C THR A 558 22.06 10.79 7.30
N ALA A 559 23.29 10.78 7.82
CA ALA A 559 23.56 10.79 9.26
C ALA A 559 22.88 11.97 10.00
N CYS A 560 22.82 13.15 9.38
CA CYS A 560 22.14 14.31 9.96
C CYS A 560 20.63 14.06 10.18
N ILE A 561 19.95 13.47 9.19
CA ILE A 561 18.52 13.19 9.23
C ILE A 561 18.23 12.11 10.27
N ILE A 562 19.07 11.07 10.32
CA ILE A 562 19.00 10.01 11.34
C ILE A 562 19.15 10.60 12.73
N ALA A 563 20.16 11.47 12.94
CA ALA A 563 20.39 12.13 14.22
C ALA A 563 19.22 13.06 14.62
N GLN A 564 18.63 13.78 13.67
CA GLN A 564 17.44 14.61 13.91
C GLN A 564 16.25 13.74 14.33
N ALA A 565 16.02 12.62 13.68
CA ALA A 565 14.94 11.69 14.00
C ALA A 565 15.14 11.03 15.39
N ASN A 566 16.35 10.58 15.71
CA ASN A 566 16.67 9.99 17.02
C ASN A 566 16.45 10.96 18.20
N GLN A 567 16.49 12.27 17.97
CA GLN A 567 16.22 13.29 18.99
C GLN A 567 14.71 13.51 19.22
N TYR A 568 13.86 13.02 18.31
CA TYR A 568 12.43 13.22 18.42
C TYR A 568 11.82 12.26 19.45
N VAL A 569 11.09 12.84 20.39
CA VAL A 569 10.37 12.10 21.43
C VAL A 569 8.88 12.10 21.06
N ALA A 570 8.35 10.93 20.79
CA ALA A 570 6.94 10.71 20.57
C ALA A 570 6.17 10.59 21.91
N GLY A 571 4.87 10.37 21.85
CA GLY A 571 4.05 10.16 23.05
C GLY A 571 4.64 9.11 24.01
N GLU A 572 4.38 9.28 25.32
CA GLU A 572 4.85 8.38 26.37
C GLU A 572 6.39 8.28 26.50
N GLY A 573 7.12 9.23 25.92
CA GLY A 573 8.58 9.28 26.02
C GLY A 573 9.34 8.30 25.10
N ALA A 574 8.68 7.67 24.14
CA ALA A 574 9.34 6.79 23.16
C ALA A 574 10.11 7.61 22.13
N HIS A 575 11.34 7.20 21.83
CA HIS A 575 12.16 7.82 20.79
C HIS A 575 11.86 7.23 19.42
N LEU A 576 11.91 8.07 18.39
CA LEU A 576 11.85 7.62 16.99
C LEU A 576 13.17 6.90 16.64
N ASP A 577 13.09 5.80 15.93
CA ASP A 577 14.26 5.14 15.34
C ASP A 577 14.59 5.80 14.00
N GLY A 578 15.61 6.67 14.02
CA GLY A 578 16.02 7.43 12.84
C GLY A 578 16.61 6.55 11.73
N THR A 579 17.24 5.44 12.07
CA THR A 579 17.78 4.50 11.07
C THR A 579 16.65 3.79 10.33
N LYS A 580 15.66 3.31 11.07
CA LYS A 580 14.48 2.65 10.50
C LYS A 580 13.65 3.58 9.60
N THR A 581 13.57 4.86 9.96
CA THR A 581 12.76 5.84 9.23
C THR A 581 13.55 6.68 8.23
N ALA A 582 14.85 6.40 8.02
CA ALA A 582 15.76 7.23 7.25
C ALA A 582 15.26 7.46 5.81
N GLY A 583 14.89 6.42 5.08
CA GLY A 583 14.43 6.52 3.69
C GLY A 583 13.19 7.38 3.54
N GLU A 584 12.20 7.23 4.43
CA GLU A 584 10.99 8.06 4.42
C GLU A 584 11.27 9.51 4.79
N ASN A 585 12.11 9.74 5.80
CA ASN A 585 12.51 11.09 6.19
C ASN A 585 13.33 11.78 5.09
N PHE A 586 14.09 11.00 4.33
CA PHE A 586 14.84 11.49 3.18
C PHE A 586 13.91 11.82 2.00
N GLY A 587 12.92 10.97 1.72
CA GLY A 587 11.86 11.25 0.77
C GLY A 587 11.11 12.55 1.10
N ASP A 588 10.82 12.82 2.38
CA ASP A 588 10.18 14.06 2.82
C ASP A 588 11.06 15.29 2.56
N LEU A 589 12.37 15.20 2.82
CA LEU A 589 13.30 16.29 2.51
C LEU A 589 13.41 16.53 1.00
N SER A 590 13.46 15.46 0.20
CA SER A 590 13.42 15.53 -1.25
C SER A 590 12.15 16.24 -1.72
N GLY A 591 11.00 15.77 -1.23
CA GLY A 591 9.70 16.30 -1.58
C GLY A 591 9.58 17.79 -1.37
N ILE A 592 9.90 18.25 -0.15
CA ILE A 592 9.77 19.66 0.19
C ILE A 592 10.77 20.54 -0.57
N TYR A 593 12.01 20.05 -0.77
CA TYR A 593 13.04 20.77 -1.49
C TYR A 593 12.67 21.00 -2.95
N TYR A 594 12.36 19.95 -3.68
CA TYR A 594 12.11 20.03 -5.11
C TYR A 594 10.78 20.70 -5.45
N ALA A 595 9.73 20.42 -4.67
CA ALA A 595 8.44 21.07 -4.88
C ALA A 595 8.51 22.58 -4.63
N TYR A 596 9.20 23.01 -3.57
CA TYR A 596 9.40 24.44 -3.31
C TYR A 596 10.25 25.11 -4.37
N THR A 597 11.34 24.47 -4.81
CA THR A 597 12.26 25.01 -5.84
C THR A 597 11.54 25.15 -7.17
N ALA A 598 10.74 24.14 -7.57
CA ALA A 598 9.94 24.19 -8.78
C ALA A 598 8.90 25.34 -8.75
N MET A 599 8.19 25.44 -7.63
CA MET A 599 7.23 26.53 -7.40
C MET A 599 7.92 27.90 -7.45
N ALA A 600 9.04 28.05 -6.76
CA ALA A 600 9.78 29.29 -6.70
C ALA A 600 10.27 29.76 -8.09
N ARG A 601 10.67 28.81 -8.92
CA ARG A 601 11.06 29.10 -10.31
C ARG A 601 9.86 29.51 -11.17
N ASP A 602 8.74 28.84 -11.04
CA ASP A 602 7.51 29.15 -11.81
C ASP A 602 6.94 30.53 -11.43
N LEU A 603 6.97 30.89 -10.14
CA LEU A 603 6.41 32.15 -9.65
C LEU A 603 7.40 33.34 -9.72
N GLY A 604 8.71 33.07 -9.68
CA GLY A 604 9.74 34.10 -9.75
C GLY A 604 9.53 35.21 -8.70
N THR A 605 9.39 36.47 -9.15
CA THR A 605 9.21 37.64 -8.28
C THR A 605 7.88 37.67 -7.51
N HIS A 606 6.90 36.85 -7.91
CA HIS A 606 5.55 36.81 -7.29
C HIS A 606 5.49 36.01 -5.99
N LEU A 607 6.57 35.38 -5.56
CA LEU A 607 6.65 34.57 -4.32
C LEU A 607 6.25 35.33 -3.06
N THR A 608 6.43 36.66 -3.03
CA THR A 608 6.17 37.54 -1.88
C THR A 608 4.88 38.33 -1.99
N ASP A 609 4.13 38.17 -3.09
CA ASP A 609 2.89 38.91 -3.31
C ASP A 609 1.82 38.43 -2.31
N THR A 610 1.31 39.33 -1.48
CA THR A 610 0.26 38.99 -0.52
C THR A 610 -1.09 38.89 -1.25
N GLY A 611 -1.74 37.74 -1.16
CA GLY A 611 -3.04 37.50 -1.72
C GLY A 611 -4.19 38.12 -0.90
N ALA A 612 -5.39 38.02 -1.41
CA ALA A 612 -6.61 38.52 -0.75
C ALA A 612 -6.89 37.84 0.61
N ASP A 613 -6.39 36.65 0.82
CA ASP A 613 -6.48 35.89 2.06
C ASP A 613 -5.43 36.28 3.12
N GLY A 614 -4.54 37.23 2.78
CA GLY A 614 -3.49 37.75 3.67
C GLY A 614 -2.21 36.91 3.71
N TYR A 615 -2.08 35.86 2.87
CA TYR A 615 -0.88 35.04 2.80
C TYR A 615 -0.13 35.22 1.48
N THR A 616 1.20 35.05 1.56
CA THR A 616 2.04 34.97 0.38
C THR A 616 2.00 33.57 -0.25
N PRO A 617 2.41 33.38 -1.51
CA PRO A 617 2.53 32.06 -2.12
C PRO A 617 3.42 31.10 -1.32
N ALA A 618 4.55 31.59 -0.79
CA ALA A 618 5.41 30.79 0.07
C ALA A 618 4.69 30.29 1.34
N GLN A 619 3.93 31.16 2.01
CA GLN A 619 3.13 30.76 3.17
C GLN A 619 2.06 29.75 2.82
N ARG A 620 1.33 29.94 1.70
CA ARG A 620 0.31 28.98 1.23
C ARG A 620 0.92 27.62 0.92
N PHE A 621 2.09 27.58 0.29
CA PHE A 621 2.82 26.34 0.05
C PHE A 621 3.09 25.56 1.35
N PHE A 622 3.69 26.21 2.36
CA PHE A 622 4.01 25.56 3.62
C PHE A 622 2.77 25.13 4.41
N ILE A 623 1.71 25.94 4.40
CA ILE A 623 0.44 25.59 5.05
C ILE A 623 -0.19 24.37 4.35
N ALA A 624 -0.25 24.35 3.02
CA ALA A 624 -0.80 23.23 2.25
C ALA A 624 0.01 21.95 2.48
N TYR A 625 1.34 22.05 2.50
CA TYR A 625 2.23 20.95 2.89
C TYR A 625 1.91 20.41 4.29
N ALA A 626 1.77 21.28 5.28
CA ALA A 626 1.48 20.84 6.64
C ALA A 626 0.09 20.19 6.76
N GLN A 627 -0.91 20.74 6.08
CA GLN A 627 -2.29 20.24 6.18
C GLN A 627 -2.46 18.82 5.66
N GLN A 628 -1.69 18.38 4.67
CA GLN A 628 -1.77 16.98 4.24
C GLN A 628 -1.36 15.98 5.34
N TRP A 629 -0.57 16.43 6.33
CA TRP A 629 -0.11 15.62 7.44
C TRP A 629 -1.01 15.69 8.68
N CYS A 630 -2.00 16.59 8.75
CA CYS A 630 -2.87 16.70 9.92
C CYS A 630 -3.54 15.36 10.24
N THR A 631 -3.11 14.73 11.34
CA THR A 631 -3.52 13.37 11.69
C THR A 631 -3.92 13.30 13.16
N ALA A 632 -5.09 12.72 13.44
CA ALA A 632 -5.50 12.27 14.76
C ALA A 632 -5.26 10.75 14.86
N GLU A 633 -4.67 10.28 15.95
CA GLU A 633 -4.32 8.87 16.16
C GLU A 633 -4.81 8.36 17.51
N ARG A 634 -5.30 7.10 17.56
CA ARG A 634 -5.55 6.43 18.83
C ARG A 634 -4.23 6.01 19.48
N PRO A 635 -4.07 6.10 20.81
CA PRO A 635 -2.80 5.83 21.48
C PRO A 635 -2.19 4.45 21.15
N ASP A 636 -3.02 3.41 21.09
CA ASP A 636 -2.55 2.05 20.77
C ASP A 636 -2.00 1.95 19.36
N PHE A 637 -2.66 2.60 18.41
CA PHE A 637 -2.20 2.67 17.02
C PHE A 637 -0.90 3.46 16.89
N ALA A 638 -0.80 4.61 17.55
CA ALA A 638 0.41 5.43 17.53
C ALA A 638 1.63 4.65 18.05
N ARG A 639 1.46 3.87 19.14
CA ARG A 639 2.53 3.01 19.69
C ARG A 639 2.94 1.88 18.73
N GLU A 640 1.96 1.20 18.13
CA GLU A 640 2.23 0.13 17.15
C GLU A 640 2.93 0.70 15.91
N ASN A 641 2.47 1.85 15.43
CA ASN A 641 3.01 2.52 14.25
C ASN A 641 4.47 2.94 14.47
N LEU A 642 4.77 3.57 15.60
CA LEU A 642 6.14 3.98 15.96
C LEU A 642 7.11 2.77 16.00
N ARG A 643 6.63 1.61 16.43
CA ARG A 643 7.45 0.39 16.50
C ARG A 643 7.59 -0.34 15.17
N ASP A 644 6.53 -0.41 14.37
CA ASP A 644 6.43 -1.35 13.23
C ASP A 644 6.46 -0.67 11.86
N ASP A 645 6.21 0.65 11.77
CA ASP A 645 6.19 1.40 10.50
C ASP A 645 7.56 2.05 10.20
N GLY A 646 7.92 2.12 8.92
CA GLY A 646 9.09 2.86 8.44
C GLY A 646 8.88 4.37 8.34
N HIS A 647 7.63 4.83 8.51
CA HIS A 647 7.31 6.26 8.47
C HIS A 647 7.38 6.90 9.86
N ALA A 648 7.92 8.10 9.93
CA ALA A 648 7.89 8.90 11.15
C ALA A 648 6.45 9.44 11.44
N PRO A 649 6.14 9.80 12.70
CA PRO A 649 4.87 10.45 13.04
C PRO A 649 4.64 11.74 12.25
N ALA A 650 3.39 12.05 11.93
CA ALA A 650 2.98 13.18 11.09
C ALA A 650 3.55 14.53 11.54
N ARG A 651 3.61 14.76 12.86
CA ARG A 651 4.23 15.97 13.43
C ARG A 651 5.73 16.08 13.11
N PHE A 652 6.45 14.95 13.15
CA PHE A 652 7.86 14.93 12.75
C PHE A 652 7.99 15.18 11.25
N ARG A 653 7.21 14.49 10.42
CA ARG A 653 7.21 14.66 8.95
C ARG A 653 6.89 16.09 8.52
N THR A 654 6.18 16.86 9.34
CA THR A 654 5.94 18.30 9.10
C THR A 654 7.06 19.17 9.61
N ASN A 655 7.34 19.11 10.92
CA ASN A 655 8.22 20.09 11.57
C ASN A 655 9.70 19.87 11.25
N ALA A 656 10.14 18.61 11.13
CA ALA A 656 11.56 18.32 10.94
C ALA A 656 12.08 18.83 9.59
N PRO A 657 11.46 18.52 8.42
CA PRO A 657 11.89 19.08 7.14
C PRO A 657 11.86 20.60 7.12
N LEU A 658 10.77 21.22 7.60
CA LEU A 658 10.60 22.68 7.58
C LEU A 658 11.62 23.40 8.45
N SER A 659 12.02 22.83 9.58
CA SER A 659 13.03 23.43 10.45
C SER A 659 14.42 23.55 9.80
N ASN A 660 14.66 22.79 8.72
CA ASN A 660 15.90 22.88 7.93
C ASN A 660 15.83 23.92 6.80
N MET A 661 14.65 24.53 6.53
CA MET A 661 14.43 25.43 5.39
C MET A 661 14.53 26.91 5.77
N PRO A 662 15.53 27.67 5.28
CA PRO A 662 15.56 29.13 5.44
C PRO A 662 14.33 29.84 4.89
N ALA A 663 13.79 29.36 3.75
CA ALA A 663 12.60 29.93 3.13
C ALA A 663 11.35 29.85 4.04
N PHE A 664 11.23 28.77 4.84
CA PHE A 664 10.17 28.66 5.85
C PHE A 664 10.34 29.73 6.94
N ALA A 665 11.55 29.84 7.51
CA ALA A 665 11.85 30.84 8.54
C ALA A 665 11.57 32.27 8.03
N HIS A 666 11.93 32.57 6.80
CA HIS A 666 11.67 33.85 6.16
C HIS A 666 10.17 34.09 5.95
N ALA A 667 9.43 33.10 5.42
CA ALA A 667 8.01 33.23 5.12
C ALA A 667 7.17 33.55 6.37
N PHE A 668 7.54 32.99 7.53
CA PHE A 668 6.84 33.21 8.80
C PHE A 668 7.55 34.19 9.74
N SER A 669 8.61 34.86 9.25
CA SER A 669 9.40 35.83 10.05
C SER A 669 9.95 35.26 11.36
N CYS A 670 10.35 33.99 11.35
CA CYS A 670 10.86 33.30 12.52
C CYS A 670 12.26 33.81 12.93
N ALA A 671 12.41 34.06 14.22
CA ALA A 671 13.73 34.39 14.76
C ALA A 671 14.72 33.21 14.64
N ASN A 672 16.00 33.47 14.47
CA ASN A 672 17.03 32.45 14.35
C ASN A 672 17.14 31.52 15.58
N THR A 673 16.58 31.91 16.72
CA THR A 673 16.49 31.12 17.95
C THR A 673 15.17 30.38 18.13
N ALA A 674 14.24 30.51 17.20
CA ALA A 674 12.95 29.85 17.28
C ALA A 674 13.09 28.33 17.16
N PRO A 675 12.24 27.53 17.83
CA PRO A 675 12.30 26.07 17.78
C PRO A 675 12.20 25.49 16.35
N MET A 676 11.44 26.15 15.46
CA MET A 676 11.30 25.76 14.06
C MET A 676 12.45 26.25 13.16
N VAL A 677 13.55 26.79 13.72
CA VAL A 677 14.71 27.25 12.96
C VAL A 677 15.97 26.56 13.47
N ARG A 678 16.43 25.55 12.76
CA ARG A 678 17.69 24.88 13.11
C ARG A 678 18.89 25.80 12.81
N PRO A 679 19.86 25.86 13.73
CA PRO A 679 21.12 26.57 13.47
C PRO A 679 21.81 26.06 12.21
N ALA A 680 22.45 26.94 11.45
CA ALA A 680 23.15 26.57 10.21
C ALA A 680 24.14 25.41 10.38
N SER A 681 24.80 25.31 11.54
CA SER A 681 25.78 24.26 11.88
C SER A 681 25.15 22.87 12.10
N THR A 682 23.84 22.79 12.37
CA THR A 682 23.12 21.52 12.61
C THR A 682 21.99 21.28 11.61
N ARG A 683 21.83 22.18 10.65
CA ARG A 683 20.80 22.07 9.61
C ARG A 683 21.15 20.93 8.67
N CYS A 684 20.20 20.04 8.46
CA CYS A 684 20.36 18.98 7.49
C CYS A 684 20.16 19.55 6.09
N SER A 685 21.10 19.30 5.20
CA SER A 685 20.98 19.59 3.78
C SER A 685 20.39 18.37 3.06
N TYR A 686 19.79 18.60 1.88
CA TYR A 686 19.40 17.51 1.01
C TYR A 686 20.58 17.18 0.09
N TRP A 687 21.28 16.07 0.33
CA TRP A 687 22.45 15.62 -0.43
C TRP A 687 23.50 16.68 -0.70
N GLY A 688 23.76 17.53 0.30
CA GLY A 688 24.71 18.64 0.20
C GLY A 688 24.14 19.88 -0.48
N LEU A 689 22.90 19.85 -0.98
CA LEU A 689 22.22 21.03 -1.49
C LEU A 689 21.69 21.87 -0.34
N ALA A 690 22.02 23.15 -0.33
CA ALA A 690 21.43 24.11 0.60
C ALA A 690 19.94 24.30 0.26
N PHE A 691 19.09 24.28 1.27
CA PHE A 691 17.69 24.66 1.05
C PHE A 691 17.56 26.13 0.67
N PRO A 692 16.65 26.47 -0.25
CA PRO A 692 16.39 27.84 -0.67
C PRO A 692 15.84 28.71 0.45
#